data_3ea37378541b2277ca3ad5b15422f14a
#
_entry.id   3ea37378541b2277ca3ad5b15422f14a
#
_cell.length_a   1.000
_cell.length_b   1.000
_cell.length_c   1.000
_cell.angle_alpha   90.00
_cell.angle_beta   90.00
_cell.angle_gamma   90.00
#
_symmetry.space_group_name_H-M   'P 1'
#
loop_
_entity.id
_entity.type
_entity.pdbx_description
1 polymer ?
#
loop_
_entity_poly.entity_id
_entity_poly.type
_entity_poly.pdbx_seq_one_letter_code
_entity_poly.pdbx_strand_id
1 'polypeptide(L)'
;MNKKVYKTLEYNKILTMLSSYAACDETKKRCLSLEPITDLYEIRHLQTTTADALSRLYKDSGVSFVGIHNVHASLKRLDIGGALNTTELLRICSLLEVAKRVKAYGRSAMDNEKQDSLSDLFAGIEPVSALCDEIKRCILSEEEIADDASPELFKIRKSIRGMNDRIHAQLTKLMNNSTTRTYLQDAVVTMRDGRYCLPVKAEAKGNVPGMMHDQSSTGSTLFIEPMAVVNLNNELKELFIKEQEEIEKILAALSDKVAMNAAALEQDYEILSELDFIFAKANLAKSYNGVAPEFNTDGHINIRKGRHPLLDAKKVVPIDVRLGEEYKQLIITGPNTGGKTVSLKTVGLLTLMGQAGLHIPAADRSKLAIFEDVFADIGDEQSIEQSLSTFSSHMTNIVKILEKADDRSLCLFDELCSGTDPTEGAALAISILNRLHQYGAITMATTHYSELKVYALSTDGVENACCEFNVETLSPTYRLLIGIPGKSNAFAISSKLGLDENIIEDAKSRINDNDLDFEDLIASLESQRQTIEKEQLEINSYKAEIEKLKKQLEEKNERIDKSKDKILREANEEAYKILQDAKELADKTIRNFNKYGQGQAPMSQMEKERSALRDKMNDKEKKLSDIKKNTAKANHKAPKKLRIGDSVLVLSLNLKGTVHTLPNAKGDLYVQMGILRSLVNINDLVLLNDDVSPAKKYGGSGSKIKMSKSLSVSSEINLIGKTTDEALALLDKYLDDAYIAHLSSVRIVHGKGTGALRKAVHGLLKRTKTIAEYHLGEFGEGDAGVTIATFK
;
A
#
# COMPACT_ATOMS: atom_id res chain seq x y z
N MET A 1 28.52 -7.50 -9.86
CA MET A 1 28.12 -6.08 -9.95
C MET A 1 29.22 -5.13 -9.47
N ASN A 2 29.35 -3.96 -10.08
CA ASN A 2 30.40 -2.98 -9.76
C ASN A 2 30.01 -2.17 -8.50
N LYS A 3 30.85 -2.20 -7.44
CA LYS A 3 30.61 -1.47 -6.19
C LYS A 3 30.54 0.08 -6.33
N LYS A 4 31.10 0.66 -7.42
CA LYS A 4 30.98 2.08 -7.74
C LYS A 4 29.51 2.46 -7.95
N VAL A 5 28.71 1.58 -8.55
CA VAL A 5 27.28 1.79 -8.82
C VAL A 5 26.45 1.93 -7.54
N TYR A 6 26.81 1.22 -6.46
CA TYR A 6 26.12 1.33 -5.17
C TYR A 6 26.22 2.76 -4.60
N LYS A 7 27.35 3.44 -4.82
CA LYS A 7 27.51 4.83 -4.41
C LYS A 7 26.73 5.77 -5.33
N THR A 8 26.84 5.56 -6.65
CA THR A 8 26.18 6.41 -7.66
C THR A 8 24.64 6.37 -7.53
N LEU A 9 24.06 5.18 -7.31
CA LEU A 9 22.63 4.99 -7.12
C LEU A 9 22.19 5.16 -5.66
N GLU A 10 23.09 5.56 -4.77
CA GLU A 10 22.83 5.78 -3.35
C GLU A 10 22.31 4.55 -2.57
N TYR A 11 22.61 3.34 -3.07
CA TYR A 11 22.21 2.08 -2.42
C TYR A 11 22.78 1.96 -1.00
N ASN A 12 23.99 2.49 -0.75
CA ASN A 12 24.59 2.52 0.58
C ASN A 12 23.72 3.26 1.62
N LYS A 13 22.99 4.29 1.19
CA LYS A 13 22.05 5.00 2.09
C LYS A 13 20.87 4.10 2.49
N ILE A 14 20.39 3.28 1.56
CA ILE A 14 19.34 2.27 1.86
C ILE A 14 19.87 1.24 2.85
N LEU A 15 21.09 0.76 2.68
CA LEU A 15 21.71 -0.17 3.62
C LEU A 15 21.87 0.45 5.02
N THR A 16 22.21 1.75 5.09
CA THR A 16 22.27 2.48 6.35
C THR A 16 20.88 2.58 6.99
N MET A 17 19.84 2.86 6.21
CA MET A 17 18.46 2.84 6.71
C MET A 17 18.07 1.44 7.21
N LEU A 18 18.39 0.40 6.44
CA LEU A 18 18.14 -0.99 6.82
C LEU A 18 18.80 -1.33 8.15
N SER A 19 20.08 -0.98 8.31
CA SER A 19 20.83 -1.25 9.55
C SER A 19 20.25 -0.57 10.78
N SER A 20 19.55 0.54 10.62
CA SER A 20 18.88 1.22 11.74
C SER A 20 17.68 0.45 12.31
N TYR A 21 17.13 -0.48 11.56
CA TYR A 21 16.05 -1.36 12.00
C TYR A 21 16.53 -2.67 12.64
N ALA A 22 17.81 -3.01 12.50
CA ALA A 22 18.40 -4.19 13.12
C ALA A 22 18.76 -3.91 14.58
N ALA A 23 18.52 -4.88 15.44
CA ALA A 23 18.81 -4.77 16.88
C ALA A 23 20.23 -5.27 17.23
N CYS A 24 20.66 -6.40 16.63
CA CYS A 24 21.95 -7.01 16.88
C CYS A 24 23.07 -6.37 16.06
N ASP A 25 24.25 -6.18 16.65
CA ASP A 25 25.38 -5.56 15.97
C ASP A 25 25.88 -6.40 14.76
N GLU A 26 25.81 -7.72 14.85
CA GLU A 26 26.14 -8.59 13.73
C GLU A 26 25.14 -8.43 12.59
N THR A 27 23.84 -8.37 12.91
CA THR A 27 22.79 -8.09 11.94
C THR A 27 22.99 -6.72 11.27
N LYS A 28 23.38 -5.68 12.02
CA LYS A 28 23.71 -4.37 11.45
C LYS A 28 24.84 -4.44 10.43
N LYS A 29 25.91 -5.19 10.74
CA LYS A 29 27.02 -5.40 9.80
C LYS A 29 26.54 -6.15 8.54
N ARG A 30 25.72 -7.19 8.72
CA ARG A 30 25.13 -7.94 7.62
C ARG A 30 24.25 -7.03 6.74
N CYS A 31 23.44 -6.14 7.35
CA CYS A 31 22.66 -5.15 6.62
C CYS A 31 23.52 -4.23 5.76
N LEU A 32 24.64 -3.74 6.31
CA LEU A 32 25.58 -2.86 5.60
C LEU A 32 26.37 -3.56 4.48
N SER A 33 26.53 -4.86 4.56
CA SER A 33 27.22 -5.69 3.56
C SER A 33 26.28 -6.41 2.60
N LEU A 34 24.96 -6.12 2.62
CA LEU A 34 23.99 -6.76 1.76
C LEU A 34 24.22 -6.40 0.30
N GLU A 35 24.52 -7.40 -0.52
CA GLU A 35 24.74 -7.26 -1.95
C GLU A 35 23.57 -7.86 -2.75
N PRO A 36 23.20 -7.26 -3.90
CA PRO A 36 22.23 -7.84 -4.82
C PRO A 36 22.73 -9.19 -5.37
N ILE A 37 21.81 -10.13 -5.49
CA ILE A 37 22.07 -11.48 -6.02
C ILE A 37 21.41 -11.69 -7.38
N THR A 38 21.80 -12.72 -8.11
CA THR A 38 21.33 -13.00 -9.48
C THR A 38 20.57 -14.32 -9.60
N ASP A 39 20.56 -15.13 -8.55
CA ASP A 39 19.78 -16.37 -8.54
C ASP A 39 18.28 -16.09 -8.30
N LEU A 40 17.45 -16.46 -9.27
CA LEU A 40 16.01 -16.22 -9.23
C LEU A 40 15.31 -16.92 -8.04
N TYR A 41 15.75 -18.13 -7.70
CA TYR A 41 15.12 -18.89 -6.62
C TYR A 41 15.45 -18.25 -5.27
N GLU A 42 16.68 -17.88 -5.07
CA GLU A 42 17.13 -17.22 -3.85
C GLU A 42 16.49 -15.85 -3.69
N ILE A 43 16.41 -15.04 -4.77
CA ILE A 43 15.69 -13.76 -4.75
C ILE A 43 14.24 -13.96 -4.33
N ARG A 44 13.53 -14.92 -4.94
CA ARG A 44 12.13 -15.19 -4.59
C ARG A 44 11.97 -15.65 -3.15
N HIS A 45 12.88 -16.46 -2.66
CA HIS A 45 12.89 -16.89 -1.27
C HIS A 45 13.05 -15.69 -0.33
N LEU A 46 14.02 -14.82 -0.56
CA LEU A 46 14.24 -13.60 0.22
C LEU A 46 13.05 -12.64 0.16
N GLN A 47 12.43 -12.50 -1.00
CA GLN A 47 11.22 -11.67 -1.15
C GLN A 47 10.04 -12.25 -0.35
N THR A 48 9.85 -13.58 -0.40
CA THR A 48 8.78 -14.26 0.33
C THR A 48 8.97 -14.14 1.84
N THR A 49 10.18 -14.38 2.36
CA THR A 49 10.46 -14.25 3.80
C THR A 49 10.23 -12.82 4.29
N THR A 50 10.61 -11.83 3.48
CA THR A 50 10.35 -10.42 3.80
C THR A 50 8.84 -10.11 3.77
N ALA A 51 8.09 -10.67 2.80
CA ALA A 51 6.65 -10.48 2.68
C ALA A 51 5.89 -11.11 3.87
N ASP A 52 6.27 -12.31 4.28
CA ASP A 52 5.67 -12.99 5.43
C ASP A 52 5.94 -12.22 6.74
N ALA A 53 7.18 -11.76 6.94
CA ALA A 53 7.50 -10.90 8.07
C ALA A 53 6.70 -9.59 8.08
N LEU A 54 6.57 -8.95 6.90
CA LEU A 54 5.76 -7.74 6.75
C LEU A 54 4.28 -7.99 7.03
N SER A 55 3.74 -9.12 6.57
CA SER A 55 2.36 -9.54 6.86
C SER A 55 2.14 -9.69 8.37
N ARG A 56 3.08 -10.33 9.07
CA ARG A 56 3.04 -10.46 10.53
C ARG A 56 3.09 -9.11 11.23
N LEU A 57 3.94 -8.16 10.76
CA LEU A 57 4.01 -6.80 11.31
C LEU A 57 2.75 -5.95 11.12
N TYR A 58 1.89 -6.29 10.15
CA TYR A 58 0.60 -5.63 9.95
C TYR A 58 -0.52 -6.27 10.78
N LYS A 59 -0.44 -7.57 11.07
CA LYS A 59 -1.47 -8.31 11.82
C LYS A 59 -1.29 -8.16 13.33
N ASP A 60 -0.04 -8.25 13.79
CA ASP A 60 0.31 -8.26 15.20
C ASP A 60 1.18 -7.06 15.59
N SER A 61 1.23 -6.75 16.89
CA SER A 61 2.24 -5.85 17.41
C SER A 61 3.63 -6.44 17.15
N GLY A 62 4.55 -5.66 16.62
CA GLY A 62 5.90 -6.12 16.27
C GLY A 62 6.64 -6.77 17.46
N VAL A 63 7.54 -7.69 17.15
CA VAL A 63 8.43 -8.33 18.13
C VAL A 63 9.73 -7.56 18.27
N SER A 64 10.26 -7.45 19.48
CA SER A 64 11.54 -6.78 19.76
C SER A 64 12.67 -7.79 19.85
N PHE A 65 13.75 -7.56 19.11
CA PHE A 65 14.98 -8.34 19.10
C PHE A 65 16.08 -7.71 19.96
N VAL A 66 15.81 -6.64 20.69
CA VAL A 66 16.76 -5.98 21.58
C VAL A 66 17.16 -6.94 22.69
N GLY A 67 18.48 -7.11 22.87
CA GLY A 67 19.05 -8.03 23.85
C GLY A 67 19.77 -9.24 23.25
N ILE A 68 19.82 -9.37 21.92
CA ILE A 68 20.66 -10.36 21.25
C ILE A 68 22.12 -9.93 21.37
N HIS A 69 22.93 -10.74 21.99
CA HIS A 69 24.38 -10.58 22.09
C HIS A 69 25.08 -11.76 21.47
N ASN A 70 26.22 -11.50 20.86
CA ASN A 70 27.06 -12.57 20.31
C ASN A 70 27.63 -13.42 21.42
N VAL A 71 27.29 -14.69 21.42
CA VAL A 71 27.68 -15.67 22.46
C VAL A 71 28.84 -16.56 22.06
N HIS A 72 29.28 -16.56 20.78
CA HIS A 72 30.31 -17.45 20.27
C HIS A 72 31.64 -17.37 21.06
N ALA A 73 32.05 -16.15 21.45
CA ALA A 73 33.29 -15.99 22.22
C ALA A 73 33.18 -16.63 23.62
N SER A 74 32.01 -16.51 24.25
CA SER A 74 31.72 -17.10 25.54
C SER A 74 31.64 -18.63 25.44
N LEU A 75 30.97 -19.17 24.43
CA LEU A 75 30.89 -20.62 24.18
C LEU A 75 32.27 -21.22 23.90
N LYS A 76 33.09 -20.57 23.07
CA LYS A 76 34.48 -21.01 22.83
C LYS A 76 35.34 -21.03 24.09
N ARG A 77 35.13 -20.08 25.03
CA ARG A 77 35.81 -20.08 26.32
C ARG A 77 35.42 -21.29 27.16
N LEU A 78 34.14 -21.68 27.14
CA LEU A 78 33.67 -22.87 27.84
C LEU A 78 34.25 -24.15 27.25
N ASP A 79 34.39 -24.25 25.93
CA ASP A 79 34.97 -25.42 25.27
C ASP A 79 36.44 -25.71 25.71
N ILE A 80 37.15 -24.65 26.08
CA ILE A 80 38.53 -24.76 26.59
C ILE A 80 38.61 -24.86 28.13
N GLY A 81 37.45 -25.04 28.81
CA GLY A 81 37.36 -25.19 30.28
C GLY A 81 37.45 -23.90 31.08
N GLY A 82 37.26 -22.73 30.46
CA GLY A 82 37.20 -21.44 31.13
C GLY A 82 35.82 -21.14 31.73
N ALA A 83 35.77 -20.48 32.91
CA ALA A 83 34.51 -19.99 33.44
C ALA A 83 34.12 -18.64 32.86
N LEU A 84 32.81 -18.36 32.77
CA LEU A 84 32.22 -17.09 32.34
C LEU A 84 32.11 -16.12 33.53
N ASN A 85 32.25 -14.84 33.24
CA ASN A 85 32.00 -13.78 34.22
C ASN A 85 30.50 -13.38 34.27
N THR A 86 30.14 -12.50 35.18
CA THR A 86 28.79 -12.02 35.40
C THR A 86 28.20 -11.36 34.14
N THR A 87 28.94 -10.49 33.46
CA THR A 87 28.54 -9.81 32.24
C THR A 87 28.23 -10.80 31.11
N GLU A 88 29.08 -11.84 30.94
CA GLU A 88 28.88 -12.87 29.91
C GLU A 88 27.63 -13.71 30.20
N LEU A 89 27.42 -14.12 31.47
CA LEU A 89 26.23 -14.85 31.88
C LEU A 89 24.94 -14.02 31.73
N LEU A 90 24.97 -12.73 32.07
CA LEU A 90 23.83 -11.82 31.83
C LEU A 90 23.50 -11.63 30.35
N ARG A 91 24.51 -11.56 29.46
CA ARG A 91 24.31 -11.52 28.00
C ARG A 91 23.64 -12.79 27.48
N ILE A 92 24.03 -13.97 28.01
CA ILE A 92 23.38 -15.24 27.69
C ILE A 92 21.94 -15.25 28.19
N CYS A 93 21.71 -14.77 29.42
CA CYS A 93 20.37 -14.65 29.96
C CYS A 93 19.50 -13.72 29.09
N SER A 94 20.02 -12.56 28.63
CA SER A 94 19.35 -11.65 27.74
C SER A 94 18.98 -12.31 26.39
N LEU A 95 19.87 -13.11 25.82
CA LEU A 95 19.61 -13.90 24.61
C LEU A 95 18.43 -14.87 24.84
N LEU A 96 18.44 -15.61 25.95
CA LEU A 96 17.37 -16.56 26.30
C LEU A 96 16.01 -15.88 26.52
N GLU A 97 16.01 -14.67 27.08
CA GLU A 97 14.79 -13.86 27.21
C GLU A 97 14.22 -13.46 25.86
N VAL A 98 15.11 -13.05 24.92
CA VAL A 98 14.70 -12.76 23.55
C VAL A 98 14.16 -14.02 22.90
N ALA A 99 14.83 -15.16 23.06
CA ALA A 99 14.39 -16.46 22.52
C ALA A 99 12.98 -16.81 23.03
N LYS A 100 12.73 -16.67 24.33
CA LYS A 100 11.41 -16.90 24.94
C LYS A 100 10.35 -15.98 24.35
N ARG A 101 10.64 -14.68 24.23
CA ARG A 101 9.73 -13.68 23.69
C ARG A 101 9.42 -13.92 22.22
N VAL A 102 10.44 -14.20 21.41
CA VAL A 102 10.30 -14.44 19.97
C VAL A 102 9.56 -15.75 19.70
N LYS A 103 9.85 -16.81 20.46
CA LYS A 103 9.10 -18.08 20.37
C LYS A 103 7.62 -17.91 20.72
N ALA A 104 7.30 -17.13 21.74
CA ALA A 104 5.91 -16.82 22.12
C ALA A 104 5.18 -16.06 21.00
N TYR A 105 5.86 -15.08 20.39
CA TYR A 105 5.34 -14.37 19.22
C TYR A 105 5.05 -15.30 18.05
N GLY A 106 5.97 -16.21 17.73
CA GLY A 106 5.79 -17.22 16.68
C GLY A 106 4.57 -18.12 16.90
N ARG A 107 4.28 -18.50 18.16
CA ARG A 107 3.13 -19.35 18.53
C ARG A 107 1.79 -18.62 18.40
N SER A 108 1.72 -17.36 18.80
CA SER A 108 0.46 -16.59 18.73
C SER A 108 -0.07 -16.45 17.29
N ALA A 109 0.84 -16.44 16.32
CA ALA A 109 0.51 -16.37 14.90
C ALA A 109 0.10 -17.73 14.31
N MET A 110 0.48 -18.85 14.93
CA MET A 110 0.17 -20.22 14.46
C MET A 110 -1.26 -20.68 14.77
N ASP A 111 -1.91 -20.12 15.78
CA ASP A 111 -3.23 -20.61 16.23
C ASP A 111 -4.37 -20.33 15.22
N ASN A 112 -4.16 -19.51 14.19
CA ASN A 112 -5.21 -19.07 13.27
C ASN A 112 -4.92 -19.15 11.77
N GLU A 113 -3.73 -19.58 11.29
CA GLU A 113 -3.38 -19.50 9.87
C GLU A 113 -2.43 -20.60 9.37
N LYS A 114 -2.33 -20.73 8.03
CA LYS A 114 -1.39 -21.61 7.32
C LYS A 114 0.06 -21.28 7.70
N GLN A 115 0.90 -22.30 7.78
CA GLN A 115 2.34 -22.17 7.91
C GLN A 115 2.90 -21.22 6.84
N ASP A 116 3.73 -20.26 7.24
CA ASP A 116 4.47 -19.36 6.38
C ASP A 116 5.97 -19.74 6.33
N SER A 117 6.76 -19.02 5.54
CA SER A 117 8.20 -19.30 5.37
C SER A 117 9.03 -19.09 6.64
N LEU A 118 8.49 -18.45 7.67
CA LEU A 118 9.18 -18.18 8.94
C LEU A 118 8.84 -19.20 10.04
N SER A 119 7.84 -20.03 9.82
CA SER A 119 7.30 -20.94 10.83
C SER A 119 8.36 -21.91 11.38
N ASP A 120 9.22 -22.43 10.51
CA ASP A 120 10.30 -23.35 10.89
C ASP A 120 11.37 -22.65 11.73
N LEU A 121 11.70 -21.40 11.45
CA LEU A 121 12.62 -20.60 12.25
C LEU A 121 12.07 -20.40 13.67
N PHE A 122 10.81 -20.01 13.82
CA PHE A 122 10.19 -19.87 15.14
C PHE A 122 10.09 -21.18 15.90
N ALA A 123 9.82 -22.30 15.24
CA ALA A 123 9.76 -23.62 15.82
C ALA A 123 11.13 -24.07 16.33
N GLY A 124 12.20 -23.76 15.61
CA GLY A 124 13.58 -24.13 15.96
C GLY A 124 14.18 -23.43 17.17
N ILE A 125 13.55 -22.38 17.70
CA ILE A 125 14.05 -21.68 18.90
C ILE A 125 13.81 -22.56 20.13
N GLU A 126 14.85 -22.75 20.97
CA GLU A 126 14.81 -23.53 22.22
C GLU A 126 15.11 -22.64 23.45
N PRO A 127 14.17 -21.84 23.97
CA PRO A 127 14.41 -20.98 25.10
C PRO A 127 14.63 -21.83 26.35
N VAL A 128 15.86 -21.98 26.81
CA VAL A 128 16.22 -22.74 28.03
C VAL A 128 15.86 -21.89 29.24
N SER A 129 14.55 -21.77 29.53
CA SER A 129 14.03 -20.87 30.56
C SER A 129 14.58 -21.17 31.95
N ALA A 130 14.79 -22.47 32.28
CA ALA A 130 15.34 -22.84 33.58
C ALA A 130 16.75 -22.29 33.82
N LEU A 131 17.59 -22.26 32.78
CA LEU A 131 18.94 -21.68 32.85
C LEU A 131 18.86 -20.14 33.03
N CYS A 132 18.00 -19.47 32.28
CA CYS A 132 17.80 -18.03 32.43
C CYS A 132 17.32 -17.66 33.85
N ASP A 133 16.32 -18.38 34.36
CA ASP A 133 15.76 -18.14 35.69
C ASP A 133 16.81 -18.36 36.78
N GLU A 134 17.69 -19.36 36.61
CA GLU A 134 18.78 -19.63 37.54
C GLU A 134 19.87 -18.57 37.52
N ILE A 135 20.31 -18.14 36.32
CA ILE A 135 21.25 -17.02 36.15
C ILE A 135 20.73 -15.78 36.88
N LYS A 136 19.45 -15.41 36.64
CA LYS A 136 18.81 -14.25 37.27
C LYS A 136 18.69 -14.35 38.79
N ARG A 137 18.44 -15.57 39.29
CA ARG A 137 18.40 -15.79 40.71
C ARG A 137 19.76 -15.54 41.34
N CYS A 138 20.85 -15.94 40.64
CA CYS A 138 22.21 -15.87 41.22
C CYS A 138 22.88 -14.52 40.97
N ILE A 139 22.60 -13.84 39.83
CA ILE A 139 23.26 -12.60 39.37
C ILE A 139 22.23 -11.49 39.27
N LEU A 140 22.36 -10.45 40.12
CA LEU A 140 21.46 -9.30 40.14
C LEU A 140 21.90 -8.20 39.15
N SER A 141 23.22 -8.00 39.03
CA SER A 141 23.83 -7.05 38.12
C SER A 141 25.25 -7.48 37.73
N GLU A 142 25.92 -6.72 36.85
CA GLU A 142 27.30 -7.03 36.45
C GLU A 142 28.27 -7.10 37.64
N GLU A 143 28.02 -6.33 38.70
CA GLU A 143 28.88 -6.22 39.88
C GLU A 143 28.31 -6.95 41.09
N GLU A 144 27.06 -7.45 41.05
CA GLU A 144 26.38 -7.96 42.23
C GLU A 144 25.82 -9.38 42.00
N ILE A 145 26.27 -10.28 42.85
CA ILE A 145 25.75 -11.66 43.02
C ILE A 145 24.79 -11.67 44.20
N ALA A 146 23.65 -12.31 44.03
CA ALA A 146 22.62 -12.42 45.08
C ALA A 146 23.17 -13.11 46.34
N ASP A 147 22.74 -12.65 47.50
CA ASP A 147 23.14 -13.25 48.77
C ASP A 147 22.74 -14.73 48.92
N ASP A 148 21.61 -15.08 48.30
CA ASP A 148 21.04 -16.43 48.29
C ASP A 148 21.45 -17.26 47.05
N ALA A 149 22.43 -16.80 46.26
CA ALA A 149 22.96 -17.53 45.12
C ALA A 149 23.47 -18.95 45.58
N SER A 150 24.14 -19.02 46.70
CA SER A 150 24.40 -20.30 47.40
C SER A 150 24.18 -20.19 48.91
N PRO A 151 23.84 -21.29 49.58
CA PRO A 151 23.71 -21.32 51.05
C PRO A 151 25.01 -20.95 51.76
N GLU A 152 26.16 -21.24 51.16
CA GLU A 152 27.47 -20.92 51.69
C GLU A 152 27.81 -19.44 51.58
N LEU A 153 27.53 -18.81 50.41
CA LEU A 153 27.71 -17.37 50.24
C LEU A 153 26.85 -16.56 51.25
N PHE A 154 25.62 -17.03 51.49
CA PHE A 154 24.75 -16.39 52.48
C PHE A 154 25.37 -16.41 53.87
N LYS A 155 25.96 -17.56 54.29
CA LYS A 155 26.62 -17.69 55.58
C LYS A 155 27.87 -16.80 55.67
N ILE A 156 28.70 -16.80 54.63
CA ILE A 156 29.91 -15.98 54.58
C ILE A 156 29.52 -14.50 54.68
N ARG A 157 28.59 -13.99 53.89
CA ARG A 157 28.14 -12.61 53.95
C ARG A 157 27.48 -12.21 55.25
N LYS A 158 26.73 -13.14 55.87
CA LYS A 158 26.22 -12.95 57.23
C LYS A 158 27.35 -12.82 58.21
N SER A 159 28.42 -13.65 58.09
CA SER A 159 29.60 -13.55 58.92
C SER A 159 30.38 -12.26 58.75
N ILE A 160 30.52 -11.80 57.48
CA ILE A 160 31.15 -10.49 57.15
C ILE A 160 30.39 -9.36 57.85
N ARG A 161 29.06 -9.32 57.77
CA ARG A 161 28.24 -8.31 58.44
C ARG A 161 28.44 -8.35 59.95
N GLY A 162 28.36 -9.52 60.54
CA GLY A 162 28.60 -9.68 61.98
C GLY A 162 30.03 -9.31 62.43
N MET A 163 31.06 -9.53 61.57
CA MET A 163 32.42 -9.11 61.79
C MET A 163 32.58 -7.60 61.71
N ASN A 164 31.99 -6.98 60.70
CA ASN A 164 31.96 -5.51 60.57
C ASN A 164 31.32 -4.85 61.83
N ASP A 165 30.20 -5.40 62.32
CA ASP A 165 29.53 -4.89 63.52
C ASP A 165 30.45 -4.99 64.75
N ARG A 166 31.18 -6.14 64.87
CA ARG A 166 32.17 -6.31 66.01
C ARG A 166 33.32 -5.32 65.91
N ILE A 167 33.89 -5.12 64.70
CA ILE A 167 34.97 -4.17 64.48
C ILE A 167 34.50 -2.77 64.84
N HIS A 168 33.34 -2.37 64.31
CA HIS A 168 32.74 -1.04 64.55
C HIS A 168 32.49 -0.85 66.09
N ALA A 169 31.96 -1.83 66.78
CA ALA A 169 31.74 -1.77 68.20
C ALA A 169 33.07 -1.60 69.02
N GLN A 170 34.16 -2.32 68.65
CA GLN A 170 35.48 -2.15 69.27
C GLN A 170 36.11 -0.78 68.96
N LEU A 171 36.04 -0.31 67.71
CA LEU A 171 36.56 1.00 67.34
C LEU A 171 35.79 2.13 68.02
N THR A 172 34.45 2.03 68.12
CA THR A 172 33.61 2.98 68.83
C THR A 172 33.97 3.03 70.31
N LYS A 173 34.24 1.89 70.89
CA LYS A 173 34.71 1.81 72.30
C LYS A 173 36.03 2.51 72.48
N LEU A 174 36.97 2.34 71.52
CA LEU A 174 38.28 3.03 71.56
C LEU A 174 38.13 4.55 71.36
N MET A 175 37.28 4.99 70.43
CA MET A 175 37.04 6.42 70.21
C MET A 175 36.34 7.13 71.35
N ASN A 176 35.50 6.45 72.08
CA ASN A 176 34.81 6.98 73.29
C ASN A 176 35.65 6.98 74.50
N ASN A 177 36.82 6.33 74.55
CA ASN A 177 37.74 6.39 75.63
C ASN A 177 38.40 7.78 75.72
N SER A 178 38.29 8.49 76.87
CA SER A 178 38.74 9.88 77.07
C SER A 178 40.21 10.09 76.72
N THR A 179 41.05 9.06 77.00
CA THR A 179 42.47 9.08 76.72
C THR A 179 42.82 8.94 75.25
N THR A 180 42.19 7.92 74.59
CA THR A 180 42.44 7.67 73.16
C THR A 180 41.94 8.81 72.31
N ARG A 181 40.80 9.41 72.65
CA ARG A 181 40.18 10.50 71.93
C ARG A 181 41.07 11.71 71.72
N THR A 182 41.96 12.00 72.67
CA THR A 182 42.88 13.14 72.56
C THR A 182 43.99 12.92 71.55
N TYR A 183 44.27 11.67 71.20
CA TYR A 183 45.28 11.27 70.22
C TYR A 183 44.76 11.17 68.83
N LEU A 184 43.43 11.12 68.66
CA LEU A 184 42.80 11.07 67.31
C LEU A 184 42.78 12.42 66.68
N GLN A 185 43.03 12.46 65.35
CA GLN A 185 42.83 13.68 64.52
C GLN A 185 41.34 13.98 64.36
N ASP A 186 40.57 12.95 64.08
CA ASP A 186 39.09 12.95 63.96
C ASP A 186 38.54 11.68 64.62
N ALA A 187 37.38 11.78 65.28
CA ALA A 187 36.70 10.62 65.87
C ALA A 187 35.84 9.89 64.82
N VAL A 188 36.46 9.41 63.77
CA VAL A 188 35.79 8.65 62.64
C VAL A 188 36.57 7.37 62.38
N VAL A 189 35.80 6.31 61.98
CA VAL A 189 36.39 5.09 61.47
C VAL A 189 36.67 5.27 60.01
N THR A 190 37.84 4.91 59.54
CA THR A 190 38.27 4.98 58.14
C THR A 190 38.69 3.60 57.66
N MET A 191 38.63 3.38 56.36
CA MET A 191 39.17 2.15 55.76
C MET A 191 40.39 2.54 54.91
N ARG A 192 41.48 1.77 55.11
CA ARG A 192 42.72 1.85 54.33
C ARG A 192 43.19 0.45 53.99
N ASP A 193 43.47 0.21 52.74
CA ASP A 193 43.88 -1.12 52.20
C ASP A 193 42.95 -2.28 52.65
N GLY A 194 41.64 -2.00 52.69
CA GLY A 194 40.62 -2.96 53.13
C GLY A 194 40.59 -3.23 54.63
N ARG A 195 41.23 -2.39 55.43
CA ARG A 195 41.31 -2.53 56.92
C ARG A 195 40.70 -1.31 57.59
N TYR A 196 39.97 -1.54 58.67
CA TYR A 196 39.43 -0.49 59.48
C TYR A 196 40.51 0.15 60.37
N CYS A 197 40.70 1.46 60.21
CA CYS A 197 41.75 2.24 60.90
C CYS A 197 41.10 3.43 61.58
N LEU A 198 41.89 4.00 62.58
CA LEU A 198 41.60 5.27 63.21
C LEU A 198 42.60 6.34 62.71
N PRO A 199 42.15 7.57 62.41
CA PRO A 199 43.05 8.67 62.08
C PRO A 199 43.68 9.25 63.33
N VAL A 200 44.98 9.01 63.55
CA VAL A 200 45.75 9.41 64.71
C VAL A 200 46.69 10.56 64.32
N LYS A 201 46.90 11.54 65.26
CA LYS A 201 47.84 12.62 65.05
C LYS A 201 49.26 12.02 64.99
N ALA A 202 50.09 12.48 64.07
CA ALA A 202 51.44 11.99 63.85
C ALA A 202 52.31 12.03 65.13
N GLU A 203 52.10 13.04 65.92
CA GLU A 203 52.81 13.23 67.23
C GLU A 203 52.38 12.22 68.29
N ALA A 204 51.21 11.65 68.18
CA ALA A 204 50.61 10.68 69.08
C ALA A 204 50.76 9.19 68.63
N LYS A 205 51.62 8.92 67.66
CA LYS A 205 51.86 7.56 67.08
C LYS A 205 52.15 6.51 68.16
N GLY A 206 52.96 6.83 69.15
CA GLY A 206 53.34 5.90 70.24
C GLY A 206 52.26 5.65 71.21
N ASN A 207 51.20 6.43 71.26
CA ASN A 207 50.13 6.33 72.30
C ASN A 207 48.92 5.51 71.84
N VAL A 208 48.84 5.17 70.61
CA VAL A 208 47.83 4.26 70.08
C VAL A 208 48.50 3.02 69.51
N PRO A 209 48.58 1.91 70.27
CA PRO A 209 49.25 0.68 69.85
C PRO A 209 48.48 0.12 68.63
N GLY A 210 49.18 -0.10 67.52
CA GLY A 210 48.57 -0.59 66.28
C GLY A 210 49.53 -0.58 65.12
N MET A 211 49.05 -1.01 63.95
CA MET A 211 49.78 -1.05 62.68
C MET A 211 49.40 0.18 61.82
N MET A 212 50.38 0.90 61.35
CA MET A 212 50.18 2.02 60.42
C MET A 212 50.01 1.47 58.99
N HIS A 213 48.91 1.80 58.35
CA HIS A 213 48.61 1.42 56.96
C HIS A 213 48.81 2.54 55.96
N ASP A 214 48.52 3.78 56.39
CA ASP A 214 48.61 4.94 55.48
C ASP A 214 48.91 6.22 56.26
N GLN A 215 49.31 7.27 55.60
CA GLN A 215 49.40 8.63 56.15
C GLN A 215 48.82 9.69 55.22
N SER A 216 48.35 10.78 55.80
CA SER A 216 47.85 11.92 55.01
C SER A 216 48.96 12.55 54.17
N SER A 217 48.60 13.20 53.06
CA SER A 217 49.55 13.86 52.17
C SER A 217 50.44 14.90 52.84
N THR A 218 49.98 15.50 53.94
CA THR A 218 50.71 16.43 54.75
C THR A 218 51.57 15.76 55.85
N GLY A 219 51.47 14.44 56.04
CA GLY A 219 52.12 13.69 57.09
C GLY A 219 51.61 13.93 58.51
N SER A 220 50.56 14.76 58.65
CA SER A 220 50.04 15.16 59.99
C SER A 220 49.07 14.14 60.60
N THR A 221 48.54 13.24 59.80
CA THR A 221 47.58 12.19 60.23
C THR A 221 48.08 10.82 59.82
N LEU A 222 48.13 9.89 60.72
CA LEU A 222 48.48 8.49 60.51
C LEU A 222 47.20 7.64 60.61
N PHE A 223 46.97 6.76 59.64
CA PHE A 223 45.88 5.80 59.72
C PHE A 223 46.37 4.51 60.39
N ILE A 224 46.02 4.37 61.65
CA ILE A 224 46.51 3.28 62.45
C ILE A 224 45.37 2.24 62.66
N GLU A 225 45.64 0.99 62.39
CA GLU A 225 44.80 -0.15 62.76
C GLU A 225 45.11 -0.45 64.21
N PRO A 226 44.17 -0.23 65.11
CA PRO A 226 44.47 -0.52 66.56
C PRO A 226 44.66 -2.03 66.75
N MET A 227 45.60 -2.41 67.69
CA MET A 227 45.90 -3.81 67.97
C MET A 227 44.66 -4.63 68.41
N ALA A 228 43.68 -3.97 68.99
CA ALA A 228 42.43 -4.58 69.43
C ALA A 228 41.52 -5.08 68.27
N VAL A 229 41.78 -4.61 67.08
CA VAL A 229 40.98 -4.96 65.88
C VAL A 229 41.78 -5.69 64.77
N VAL A 230 43.13 -5.86 65.00
CA VAL A 230 44.03 -6.53 64.02
C VAL A 230 43.51 -7.94 63.68
N ASN A 231 43.19 -8.75 64.65
CA ASN A 231 42.71 -10.09 64.45
C ASN A 231 41.36 -10.10 63.76
N LEU A 232 40.46 -9.20 64.14
CA LEU A 232 39.11 -9.06 63.50
C LEU A 232 39.24 -8.62 62.06
N ASN A 233 40.11 -7.67 61.68
CA ASN A 233 40.38 -7.29 60.33
C ASN A 233 41.06 -8.42 59.53
N ASN A 234 41.90 -9.26 60.13
CA ASN A 234 42.45 -10.43 59.48
C ASN A 234 41.35 -11.50 59.19
N GLU A 235 40.50 -11.80 60.18
CA GLU A 235 39.33 -12.69 59.97
C GLU A 235 38.39 -12.15 58.95
N LEU A 236 38.14 -10.84 58.90
CA LEU A 236 37.33 -10.18 57.90
C LEU A 236 37.93 -10.32 56.48
N LYS A 237 39.26 -10.18 56.35
CA LYS A 237 39.99 -10.39 55.09
C LYS A 237 39.91 -11.83 54.64
N GLU A 238 40.03 -12.80 55.58
CA GLU A 238 39.83 -14.21 55.23
C GLU A 238 38.41 -14.49 54.75
N LEU A 239 37.41 -13.82 55.30
CA LEU A 239 36.00 -13.97 54.88
C LEU A 239 35.80 -13.37 53.47
N PHE A 240 36.42 -12.26 53.12
CA PHE A 240 36.38 -11.71 51.75
C PHE A 240 37.04 -12.64 50.75
N ILE A 241 38.18 -13.28 51.11
CA ILE A 241 38.82 -14.29 50.26
C ILE A 241 37.86 -15.47 50.04
N LYS A 242 37.23 -15.97 51.10
CA LYS A 242 36.23 -17.07 51.01
C LYS A 242 34.99 -16.66 50.19
N GLU A 243 34.56 -15.39 50.31
CA GLU A 243 33.48 -14.85 49.50
C GLU A 243 33.83 -14.91 48.01
N GLN A 244 35.04 -14.47 47.66
CA GLN A 244 35.52 -14.48 46.30
C GLN A 244 35.65 -15.89 45.73
N GLU A 245 36.22 -16.83 46.51
CA GLU A 245 36.32 -18.24 46.15
C GLU A 245 34.92 -18.89 45.94
N GLU A 246 33.93 -18.53 46.77
CA GLU A 246 32.58 -19.05 46.62
C GLU A 246 31.86 -18.42 45.42
N ILE A 247 32.06 -17.12 45.11
CA ILE A 247 31.60 -16.46 43.90
C ILE A 247 32.16 -17.18 42.65
N GLU A 248 33.44 -17.46 42.65
CA GLU A 248 34.07 -18.20 41.51
C GLU A 248 33.47 -19.61 41.34
N LYS A 249 33.15 -20.33 42.39
CA LYS A 249 32.44 -21.61 42.31
C LYS A 249 31.04 -21.48 41.74
N ILE A 250 30.29 -20.43 42.17
CA ILE A 250 28.95 -20.15 41.63
C ILE A 250 29.02 -19.89 40.16
N LEU A 251 29.93 -18.99 39.73
CA LEU A 251 30.13 -18.67 38.33
C LEU A 251 30.58 -19.91 37.51
N ALA A 252 31.45 -20.75 38.04
CA ALA A 252 31.85 -22.00 37.39
C ALA A 252 30.67 -22.97 37.26
N ALA A 253 29.84 -23.14 38.28
CA ALA A 253 28.67 -24.01 38.21
C ALA A 253 27.62 -23.52 37.25
N LEU A 254 27.41 -22.19 37.13
CA LEU A 254 26.55 -21.59 36.07
C LEU A 254 27.16 -21.79 34.68
N SER A 255 28.47 -21.63 34.55
CA SER A 255 29.21 -21.85 33.33
C SER A 255 29.09 -23.30 32.82
N ASP A 256 29.18 -24.27 33.69
CA ASP A 256 28.97 -25.68 33.34
C ASP A 256 27.55 -25.94 32.79
N LYS A 257 26.53 -25.29 33.39
CA LYS A 257 25.16 -25.40 32.91
C LYS A 257 24.98 -24.72 31.52
N VAL A 258 25.66 -23.60 31.28
CA VAL A 258 25.70 -22.95 29.97
C VAL A 258 26.36 -23.90 28.96
N ALA A 259 27.48 -24.53 29.33
CA ALA A 259 28.20 -25.46 28.44
C ALA A 259 27.33 -26.67 28.06
N MET A 260 26.52 -27.20 28.99
CA MET A 260 25.57 -28.28 28.69
C MET A 260 24.50 -27.88 27.66
N ASN A 261 24.21 -26.60 27.52
CA ASN A 261 23.22 -26.07 26.61
C ASN A 261 23.86 -25.29 25.43
N ALA A 262 25.16 -25.43 25.21
CA ALA A 262 25.90 -24.63 24.21
C ALA A 262 25.31 -24.74 22.80
N ALA A 263 24.95 -25.93 22.35
CA ALA A 263 24.38 -26.17 21.03
C ALA A 263 23.02 -25.45 20.86
N ALA A 264 22.15 -25.47 21.86
CA ALA A 264 20.86 -24.76 21.83
C ALA A 264 21.07 -23.23 21.82
N LEU A 265 22.04 -22.73 22.59
CA LEU A 265 22.36 -21.28 22.61
C LEU A 265 22.93 -20.79 21.29
N GLU A 266 23.78 -21.58 20.63
CA GLU A 266 24.33 -21.26 19.31
C GLU A 266 23.22 -21.23 18.25
N GLN A 267 22.38 -22.26 18.21
CA GLN A 267 21.23 -22.34 17.33
C GLN A 267 20.25 -21.18 17.54
N ASP A 268 19.92 -20.85 18.79
CA ASP A 268 19.05 -19.74 19.13
C ASP A 268 19.64 -18.41 18.66
N TYR A 269 20.96 -18.22 18.85
CA TYR A 269 21.64 -17.00 18.37
C TYR A 269 21.56 -16.85 16.85
N GLU A 270 21.81 -17.94 16.10
CA GLU A 270 21.73 -17.94 14.64
C GLU A 270 20.32 -17.64 14.15
N ILE A 271 19.32 -18.35 14.70
CA ILE A 271 17.90 -18.15 14.32
C ILE A 271 17.43 -16.75 14.68
N LEU A 272 17.76 -16.25 15.86
CA LEU A 272 17.35 -14.91 16.29
C LEU A 272 18.01 -13.82 15.46
N SER A 273 19.28 -14.00 15.06
CA SER A 273 20.00 -13.09 14.18
C SER A 273 19.42 -13.09 12.77
N GLU A 274 19.01 -14.26 12.24
CA GLU A 274 18.32 -14.37 10.96
C GLU A 274 16.94 -13.70 11.01
N LEU A 275 16.16 -13.94 12.05
CA LEU A 275 14.86 -13.29 12.23
C LEU A 275 15.01 -11.76 12.38
N ASP A 276 15.98 -11.27 13.16
CA ASP A 276 16.27 -9.84 13.28
C ASP A 276 16.56 -9.21 11.91
N PHE A 277 17.35 -9.90 11.07
CA PHE A 277 17.64 -9.45 9.70
C PHE A 277 16.39 -9.42 8.81
N ILE A 278 15.56 -10.46 8.85
CA ILE A 278 14.33 -10.53 8.05
C ILE A 278 13.34 -9.46 8.52
N PHE A 279 13.16 -9.28 9.82
CA PHE A 279 12.29 -8.25 10.37
C PHE A 279 12.83 -6.83 10.15
N ALA A 280 14.15 -6.63 10.09
CA ALA A 280 14.73 -5.34 9.69
C ALA A 280 14.34 -4.99 8.24
N LYS A 281 14.40 -5.95 7.30
CA LYS A 281 13.91 -5.76 5.92
C LYS A 281 12.42 -5.45 5.88
N ALA A 282 11.61 -6.16 6.66
CA ALA A 282 10.18 -5.93 6.73
C ALA A 282 9.83 -4.55 7.33
N ASN A 283 10.54 -4.11 8.37
CA ASN A 283 10.36 -2.77 8.95
C ASN A 283 10.76 -1.66 7.97
N LEU A 284 11.86 -1.86 7.24
CA LEU A 284 12.25 -0.95 6.16
C LEU A 284 11.15 -0.87 5.10
N ALA A 285 10.63 -2.02 4.63
CA ALA A 285 9.53 -2.07 3.69
C ALA A 285 8.28 -1.35 4.20
N LYS A 286 7.93 -1.54 5.47
CA LYS A 286 6.82 -0.85 6.13
C LYS A 286 6.98 0.66 6.13
N SER A 287 8.20 1.18 6.29
CA SER A 287 8.48 2.62 6.40
C SER A 287 8.10 3.43 5.15
N TYR A 288 8.15 2.83 3.97
CA TYR A 288 7.79 3.45 2.68
C TYR A 288 6.67 2.73 1.93
N ASN A 289 5.91 1.84 2.61
CA ASN A 289 4.86 1.01 2.01
C ASN A 289 5.37 0.20 0.80
N GLY A 290 6.46 -0.51 1.01
CA GLY A 290 7.10 -1.33 0.00
C GLY A 290 6.31 -2.59 -0.32
N VAL A 291 6.41 -3.03 -1.57
CA VAL A 291 5.81 -4.27 -2.09
C VAL A 291 6.86 -5.19 -2.64
N ALA A 292 6.61 -6.49 -2.62
CA ALA A 292 7.46 -7.47 -3.27
C ALA A 292 7.29 -7.37 -4.79
N PRO A 293 8.34 -7.09 -5.58
CA PRO A 293 8.26 -7.12 -7.03
C PRO A 293 8.25 -8.56 -7.56
N GLU A 294 7.56 -8.76 -8.70
CA GLU A 294 7.65 -10.01 -9.45
C GLU A 294 8.94 -10.04 -10.27
N PHE A 295 9.73 -11.13 -10.18
CA PHE A 295 11.00 -11.26 -10.90
C PHE A 295 10.89 -12.12 -12.14
N ASN A 296 11.57 -11.69 -13.21
CA ASN A 296 11.72 -12.40 -14.48
C ASN A 296 13.18 -12.40 -14.96
N THR A 297 13.49 -13.29 -15.90
CA THR A 297 14.79 -13.42 -16.55
C THR A 297 14.82 -12.85 -17.96
N ASP A 298 13.69 -12.31 -18.43
CA ASP A 298 13.49 -11.91 -19.83
C ASP A 298 13.86 -10.43 -20.07
N GLY A 299 14.42 -9.77 -19.07
CA GLY A 299 14.80 -8.37 -19.15
C GLY A 299 13.64 -7.37 -18.95
N HIS A 300 12.44 -7.82 -18.55
CA HIS A 300 11.28 -6.97 -18.48
C HIS A 300 11.20 -6.20 -17.14
N ILE A 301 11.22 -4.90 -17.23
CA ILE A 301 10.95 -3.98 -16.13
C ILE A 301 9.56 -3.36 -16.32
N ASN A 302 8.70 -3.47 -15.32
CA ASN A 302 7.42 -2.76 -15.28
C ASN A 302 7.19 -2.24 -13.85
N ILE A 303 7.74 -1.09 -13.56
CA ILE A 303 7.57 -0.41 -12.27
C ILE A 303 6.32 0.45 -12.34
N ARG A 304 5.36 0.17 -11.46
CA ARG A 304 4.10 0.90 -11.36
C ARG A 304 4.13 1.80 -10.15
N LYS A 305 3.92 3.10 -10.35
CA LYS A 305 3.95 4.12 -9.29
C LYS A 305 5.19 4.01 -8.39
N GLY A 306 6.35 3.77 -9.01
CA GLY A 306 7.63 3.71 -8.32
C GLY A 306 8.00 5.05 -7.70
N ARG A 307 8.48 5.04 -6.46
CA ARG A 307 8.94 6.23 -5.74
C ARG A 307 10.38 6.05 -5.34
N HIS A 308 11.13 7.13 -5.35
CA HIS A 308 12.50 7.10 -4.85
C HIS A 308 12.49 7.04 -3.32
N PRO A 309 13.04 5.99 -2.69
CA PRO A 309 12.88 5.75 -1.24
C PRO A 309 13.56 6.78 -0.35
N LEU A 310 14.52 7.53 -0.87
CA LEU A 310 15.26 8.58 -0.14
C LEU A 310 14.59 9.96 -0.23
N LEU A 311 13.52 10.11 -1.01
CA LEU A 311 12.75 11.35 -1.09
C LEU A 311 11.61 11.34 -0.07
N ASP A 312 11.20 12.53 0.35
CA ASP A 312 10.04 12.69 1.25
C ASP A 312 8.79 12.04 0.64
N ALA A 313 8.23 11.07 1.35
CA ALA A 313 7.05 10.32 0.91
C ALA A 313 5.81 11.18 0.58
N LYS A 314 5.74 12.42 1.15
CA LYS A 314 4.65 13.37 0.89
C LYS A 314 4.84 14.20 -0.36
N LYS A 315 6.10 14.34 -0.82
CA LYS A 315 6.48 15.21 -1.94
C LYS A 315 6.88 14.41 -3.18
N VAL A 316 7.30 13.17 -3.02
CA VAL A 316 7.75 12.33 -4.13
C VAL A 316 6.59 12.03 -5.08
N VAL A 317 6.79 12.34 -6.35
CA VAL A 317 5.84 11.99 -7.42
C VAL A 317 6.16 10.58 -7.90
N PRO A 318 5.18 9.67 -7.92
CA PRO A 318 5.39 8.32 -8.40
C PRO A 318 5.55 8.31 -9.92
N ILE A 319 6.46 7.47 -10.42
CA ILE A 319 6.72 7.26 -11.84
C ILE A 319 6.29 5.86 -12.27
N ASP A 320 5.80 5.75 -13.49
CA ASP A 320 5.54 4.49 -14.17
C ASP A 320 6.61 4.28 -15.23
N VAL A 321 7.30 3.12 -15.18
CA VAL A 321 8.39 2.81 -16.12
C VAL A 321 8.17 1.42 -16.69
N ARG A 322 8.18 1.32 -18.01
CA ARG A 322 8.17 0.05 -18.75
C ARG A 322 9.41 -0.02 -19.60
N LEU A 323 10.05 -1.18 -19.65
CA LEU A 323 11.28 -1.39 -20.42
C LEU A 323 11.52 -2.88 -20.59
N GLY A 324 12.04 -3.29 -21.76
CA GLY A 324 12.43 -4.68 -22.03
C GLY A 324 11.36 -5.52 -22.72
N GLU A 325 10.07 -5.12 -22.77
CA GLU A 325 9.01 -5.87 -23.43
C GLU A 325 8.82 -5.41 -24.89
N GLU A 326 8.39 -4.19 -25.13
CA GLU A 326 8.17 -3.60 -26.45
C GLU A 326 9.45 -2.92 -26.98
N TYR A 327 10.23 -2.34 -26.09
CA TYR A 327 11.49 -1.64 -26.37
C TYR A 327 12.52 -1.92 -25.28
N LYS A 328 13.79 -1.96 -25.67
CA LYS A 328 14.93 -2.18 -24.77
C LYS A 328 15.65 -0.90 -24.38
N GLN A 329 15.39 0.18 -25.08
CA GLN A 329 16.00 1.49 -24.81
C GLN A 329 14.93 2.55 -24.59
N LEU A 330 15.13 3.38 -23.56
CA LEU A 330 14.27 4.50 -23.21
C LEU A 330 15.09 5.79 -23.19
N ILE A 331 14.78 6.72 -24.07
CA ILE A 331 15.44 8.01 -24.19
C ILE A 331 14.59 9.08 -23.52
N ILE A 332 15.06 9.64 -22.41
CA ILE A 332 14.33 10.61 -21.60
C ILE A 332 14.80 12.01 -21.95
N THR A 333 13.89 12.84 -22.41
CA THR A 333 14.13 14.23 -22.79
C THR A 333 13.41 15.20 -21.85
N GLY A 334 13.73 16.47 -21.93
CA GLY A 334 13.13 17.53 -21.12
C GLY A 334 14.13 18.33 -20.29
N PRO A 335 13.68 19.31 -19.49
CA PRO A 335 14.57 20.17 -18.69
C PRO A 335 15.25 19.40 -17.56
N ASN A 336 16.45 19.85 -17.13
CA ASN A 336 17.22 19.21 -16.06
C ASN A 336 16.44 19.16 -14.73
N THR A 337 15.70 20.20 -14.44
CA THR A 337 14.85 20.29 -13.24
C THR A 337 13.65 19.35 -13.24
N GLY A 338 13.36 18.69 -14.38
CA GLY A 338 12.18 17.86 -14.60
C GLY A 338 12.18 16.50 -13.84
N GLY A 339 13.32 16.08 -13.26
CA GLY A 339 13.44 14.82 -12.55
C GLY A 339 14.01 13.65 -13.37
N LYS A 340 14.66 13.92 -14.52
CA LYS A 340 15.30 12.93 -15.39
C LYS A 340 16.28 12.03 -14.62
N THR A 341 17.27 12.64 -13.95
CA THR A 341 18.26 11.95 -13.12
C THR A 341 17.65 11.13 -12.01
N VAL A 342 16.59 11.67 -11.37
CA VAL A 342 15.86 10.96 -10.31
C VAL A 342 15.16 9.73 -10.86
N SER A 343 14.60 9.81 -12.07
CA SER A 343 13.95 8.65 -12.72
C SER A 343 14.96 7.53 -13.01
N LEU A 344 16.15 7.85 -13.54
CA LEU A 344 17.23 6.90 -13.74
C LEU A 344 17.65 6.24 -12.43
N LYS A 345 17.96 7.07 -11.42
CA LYS A 345 18.34 6.58 -10.08
C LYS A 345 17.25 5.71 -9.46
N THR A 346 15.99 6.07 -9.64
CA THR A 346 14.88 5.28 -9.11
C THR A 346 14.87 3.88 -9.70
N VAL A 347 14.95 3.73 -11.02
CA VAL A 347 14.93 2.42 -11.68
C VAL A 347 16.13 1.58 -11.23
N GLY A 348 17.34 2.15 -11.28
CA GLY A 348 18.55 1.43 -10.87
C GLY A 348 18.53 1.02 -9.40
N LEU A 349 18.13 1.94 -8.51
CA LEU A 349 18.06 1.69 -7.07
C LEU A 349 17.02 0.62 -6.73
N LEU A 350 15.80 0.69 -7.29
CA LEU A 350 14.75 -0.30 -7.06
C LEU A 350 15.16 -1.68 -7.59
N THR A 351 15.91 -1.74 -8.68
CA THR A 351 16.48 -2.99 -9.20
C THR A 351 17.47 -3.60 -8.20
N LEU A 352 18.44 -2.84 -7.70
CA LEU A 352 19.40 -3.30 -6.69
C LEU A 352 18.69 -3.75 -5.40
N MET A 353 17.74 -2.96 -4.92
CA MET A 353 16.93 -3.30 -3.73
C MET A 353 16.19 -4.62 -3.93
N GLY A 354 15.48 -4.75 -5.04
CA GLY A 354 14.71 -5.94 -5.35
C GLY A 354 15.58 -7.20 -5.41
N GLN A 355 16.72 -7.16 -6.10
CA GLN A 355 17.67 -8.27 -6.19
C GLN A 355 18.36 -8.59 -4.86
N ALA A 356 18.37 -7.67 -3.90
CA ALA A 356 18.85 -7.92 -2.53
C ALA A 356 17.77 -8.48 -1.59
N GLY A 357 16.58 -8.82 -2.10
CA GLY A 357 15.47 -9.31 -1.30
C GLY A 357 14.75 -8.22 -0.48
N LEU A 358 14.94 -6.94 -0.84
CA LEU A 358 14.22 -5.81 -0.26
C LEU A 358 12.95 -5.55 -1.06
N HIS A 359 11.85 -5.22 -0.39
CA HIS A 359 10.65 -4.71 -1.03
C HIS A 359 10.90 -3.31 -1.59
N ILE A 360 10.20 -2.97 -2.65
CA ILE A 360 10.37 -1.67 -3.33
C ILE A 360 9.17 -0.76 -3.11
N PRO A 361 9.37 0.56 -2.96
CA PRO A 361 8.27 1.54 -2.86
C PRO A 361 7.58 1.75 -4.21
N ALA A 362 6.72 0.80 -4.59
CA ALA A 362 5.98 0.77 -5.85
C ALA A 362 4.55 0.27 -5.63
N ALA A 363 3.73 0.25 -6.68
CA ALA A 363 2.42 -0.39 -6.62
C ALA A 363 2.54 -1.91 -6.84
N ASP A 364 1.53 -2.65 -6.37
CA ASP A 364 1.41 -4.09 -6.56
C ASP A 364 1.54 -4.49 -8.04
N ARG A 365 2.04 -5.70 -8.27
CA ARG A 365 2.30 -6.25 -9.60
C ARG A 365 3.35 -5.47 -10.38
N SER A 366 4.26 -4.79 -9.71
CA SER A 366 5.47 -4.27 -10.33
C SER A 366 6.41 -5.43 -10.64
N LYS A 367 7.03 -5.40 -11.84
CA LYS A 367 7.95 -6.43 -12.30
C LYS A 367 9.36 -5.87 -12.42
N LEU A 368 10.34 -6.65 -12.02
CA LEU A 368 11.76 -6.37 -12.20
C LEU A 368 12.43 -7.53 -12.92
N ALA A 369 13.38 -7.19 -13.76
CA ALA A 369 14.28 -8.18 -14.34
C ALA A 369 15.49 -8.43 -13.43
N ILE A 370 16.13 -9.58 -13.60
CA ILE A 370 17.39 -9.91 -12.97
C ILE A 370 18.52 -9.50 -13.89
N PHE A 371 19.39 -8.64 -13.40
CA PHE A 371 20.58 -8.20 -14.12
C PHE A 371 21.84 -8.74 -13.44
N GLU A 372 22.78 -9.19 -14.24
CA GLU A 372 24.11 -9.58 -13.75
C GLU A 372 24.94 -8.33 -13.42
N ASP A 373 24.83 -7.31 -14.28
CA ASP A 373 25.47 -6.03 -14.03
C ASP A 373 24.51 -4.86 -14.21
N VAL A 374 24.63 -3.90 -13.31
CA VAL A 374 24.00 -2.59 -13.42
C VAL A 374 25.09 -1.56 -13.57
N PHE A 375 25.06 -0.81 -14.67
CA PHE A 375 26.00 0.25 -14.97
C PHE A 375 25.31 1.59 -14.84
N ALA A 376 25.99 2.58 -14.27
CA ALA A 376 25.48 3.93 -14.14
C ALA A 376 26.57 4.94 -14.44
N ASP A 377 26.30 5.82 -15.39
CA ASP A 377 27.04 7.04 -15.65
C ASP A 377 26.11 8.21 -15.30
N ILE A 378 26.07 8.56 -14.02
CA ILE A 378 25.15 9.54 -13.42
C ILE A 378 25.92 10.44 -12.46
N GLY A 379 25.76 11.74 -12.60
CA GLY A 379 26.28 12.76 -11.70
C GLY A 379 27.39 13.61 -12.29
N ASP A 380 27.41 14.87 -11.88
CA ASP A 380 28.51 15.81 -12.15
C ASP A 380 29.68 15.47 -11.24
N GLU A 381 30.77 15.02 -11.80
CA GLU A 381 32.06 14.97 -11.09
C GLU A 381 32.61 16.41 -10.95
N GLN A 382 31.89 17.30 -10.27
CA GLN A 382 32.36 18.64 -9.91
C GLN A 382 33.36 18.63 -8.73
N SER A 383 34.19 17.62 -8.65
CA SER A 383 35.31 17.68 -7.71
C SER A 383 36.41 18.48 -8.34
N ILE A 384 36.73 19.63 -7.75
CA ILE A 384 37.83 20.53 -8.13
C ILE A 384 39.20 19.81 -8.20
N GLU A 385 39.30 18.61 -7.65
CA GLU A 385 40.55 17.83 -7.60
C GLU A 385 40.83 16.96 -8.84
N GLN A 386 39.91 16.82 -9.79
CA GLN A 386 40.13 16.06 -11.03
C GLN A 386 40.13 17.03 -12.24
N SER A 387 41.31 17.33 -12.73
CA SER A 387 41.57 18.26 -13.85
C SER A 387 41.23 17.71 -15.25
N LEU A 388 40.49 16.58 -15.33
CA LEU A 388 39.92 16.07 -16.58
C LEU A 388 38.60 16.79 -16.87
N SER A 389 38.40 17.20 -18.10
CA SER A 389 37.12 17.73 -18.57
C SER A 389 35.98 16.74 -18.22
N THR A 390 34.83 17.27 -17.81
CA THR A 390 33.63 16.48 -17.48
C THR A 390 33.32 15.44 -18.57
N PHE A 391 33.42 15.83 -19.83
CA PHE A 391 33.28 14.96 -20.99
C PHE A 391 34.23 13.77 -20.98
N SER A 392 35.55 14.00 -20.67
CA SER A 392 36.54 12.90 -20.69
C SER A 392 36.31 11.89 -19.58
N SER A 393 35.82 12.31 -18.41
CA SER A 393 35.51 11.40 -17.31
C SER A 393 34.30 10.51 -17.63
N HIS A 394 33.22 11.09 -18.15
CA HIS A 394 32.05 10.35 -18.64
C HIS A 394 32.46 9.38 -19.75
N MET A 395 33.23 9.83 -20.75
CA MET A 395 33.65 8.98 -21.85
C MET A 395 34.53 7.80 -21.38
N THR A 396 35.43 8.00 -20.43
CA THR A 396 36.22 6.92 -19.84
C THR A 396 35.34 5.89 -19.11
N ASN A 397 34.27 6.33 -18.46
CA ASN A 397 33.32 5.42 -17.81
C ASN A 397 32.47 4.66 -18.85
N ILE A 398 31.98 5.36 -19.88
CA ILE A 398 31.21 4.77 -20.99
C ILE A 398 32.02 3.68 -21.71
N VAL A 399 33.33 3.92 -22.01
CA VAL A 399 34.22 2.92 -22.61
C VAL A 399 34.25 1.65 -21.76
N LYS A 400 34.38 1.76 -20.43
CA LYS A 400 34.41 0.59 -19.53
C LYS A 400 33.04 -0.11 -19.46
N ILE A 401 31.96 0.61 -19.64
CA ILE A 401 30.61 0.04 -19.71
C ILE A 401 30.48 -0.77 -21.01
N LEU A 402 30.87 -0.18 -22.15
CA LEU A 402 30.81 -0.85 -23.46
C LEU A 402 31.69 -2.11 -23.57
N GLU A 403 32.77 -2.20 -22.81
CA GLU A 403 33.62 -3.39 -22.73
C GLU A 403 32.93 -4.55 -21.99
N LYS A 404 31.95 -4.29 -21.12
CA LYS A 404 31.36 -5.28 -20.21
C LYS A 404 29.88 -5.52 -20.41
N ALA A 405 29.20 -4.57 -21.02
CA ALA A 405 27.75 -4.62 -21.19
C ALA A 405 27.36 -5.76 -22.15
N ASP A 406 26.30 -6.47 -21.78
CA ASP A 406 25.68 -7.57 -22.50
C ASP A 406 24.15 -7.52 -22.42
N ASP A 407 23.46 -8.56 -22.87
CA ASP A 407 21.99 -8.65 -22.86
C ASP A 407 21.38 -8.81 -21.45
N ARG A 408 22.21 -9.06 -20.43
CA ARG A 408 21.82 -9.15 -19.01
C ARG A 408 22.26 -7.95 -18.19
N SER A 409 22.55 -6.86 -18.87
CA SER A 409 23.02 -5.61 -18.27
C SER A 409 21.95 -4.53 -18.29
N LEU A 410 21.84 -3.75 -17.20
CA LEU A 410 21.09 -2.52 -17.13
C LEU A 410 22.05 -1.33 -17.21
N CYS A 411 21.93 -0.50 -18.24
CA CYS A 411 22.78 0.65 -18.49
C CYS A 411 21.99 1.96 -18.29
N LEU A 412 22.48 2.83 -17.42
CA LEU A 412 21.86 4.10 -17.04
C LEU A 412 22.82 5.26 -17.34
N PHE A 413 22.42 6.15 -18.24
CA PHE A 413 23.23 7.28 -18.67
C PHE A 413 22.50 8.59 -18.38
N ASP A 414 23.12 9.49 -17.63
CA ASP A 414 22.59 10.83 -17.42
C ASP A 414 23.35 11.81 -18.29
N GLU A 415 22.61 12.64 -19.06
CA GLU A 415 23.12 13.59 -20.02
C GLU A 415 24.18 13.00 -20.97
N LEU A 416 23.84 11.91 -21.66
CA LEU A 416 24.75 11.12 -22.48
C LEU A 416 25.50 12.00 -23.51
N CYS A 417 26.84 11.97 -23.44
CA CYS A 417 27.77 12.71 -24.27
C CYS A 417 27.64 14.25 -24.18
N SER A 418 27.12 14.79 -23.08
CA SER A 418 27.12 16.24 -22.84
C SER A 418 28.53 16.80 -22.60
N GLY A 419 28.72 18.10 -22.77
CA GLY A 419 29.98 18.78 -22.47
C GLY A 419 30.97 18.83 -23.66
N THR A 420 30.54 18.51 -24.89
CA THR A 420 31.30 18.70 -26.13
C THR A 420 30.44 19.46 -27.16
N ASP A 421 30.93 19.61 -28.40
CA ASP A 421 30.12 20.15 -29.50
C ASP A 421 28.80 19.38 -29.62
N PRO A 422 27.64 20.06 -29.68
CA PRO A 422 26.33 19.40 -29.70
C PRO A 422 26.15 18.38 -30.84
N THR A 423 26.68 18.70 -32.04
CA THR A 423 26.56 17.83 -33.21
C THR A 423 27.42 16.56 -33.03
N GLU A 424 28.66 16.71 -32.56
CA GLU A 424 29.56 15.60 -32.26
C GLU A 424 29.02 14.75 -31.10
N GLY A 425 28.52 15.42 -30.05
CA GLY A 425 27.93 14.77 -28.88
C GLY A 425 26.71 13.92 -29.25
N ALA A 426 25.82 14.45 -30.04
CA ALA A 426 24.64 13.73 -30.53
C ALA A 426 25.02 12.51 -31.38
N ALA A 427 25.97 12.68 -32.32
CA ALA A 427 26.45 11.59 -33.16
C ALA A 427 27.10 10.46 -32.36
N LEU A 428 27.92 10.80 -31.37
CA LEU A 428 28.52 9.83 -30.44
C LEU A 428 27.46 9.12 -29.60
N ALA A 429 26.52 9.84 -29.05
CA ALA A 429 25.44 9.29 -28.22
C ALA A 429 24.61 8.28 -29.01
N ILE A 430 24.20 8.59 -30.24
CA ILE A 430 23.48 7.68 -31.13
C ILE A 430 24.32 6.43 -31.40
N SER A 431 25.63 6.58 -31.69
CA SER A 431 26.51 5.47 -31.97
C SER A 431 26.68 4.54 -30.76
N ILE A 432 26.79 5.10 -29.55
CA ILE A 432 26.87 4.35 -28.28
C ILE A 432 25.57 3.59 -28.04
N LEU A 433 24.42 4.25 -28.18
CA LEU A 433 23.11 3.64 -28.01
C LEU A 433 22.89 2.50 -29.02
N ASN A 434 23.23 2.71 -30.29
CA ASN A 434 23.18 1.65 -31.31
C ASN A 434 24.05 0.45 -30.92
N ARG A 435 25.23 0.67 -30.38
CA ARG A 435 26.11 -0.42 -29.91
C ARG A 435 25.50 -1.20 -28.78
N LEU A 436 24.94 -0.53 -27.77
CA LEU A 436 24.23 -1.16 -26.67
C LEU A 436 22.95 -1.89 -27.14
N HIS A 437 22.27 -1.34 -28.14
CA HIS A 437 21.12 -1.98 -28.77
C HIS A 437 21.53 -3.31 -29.42
N GLN A 438 22.64 -3.34 -30.15
CA GLN A 438 23.19 -4.56 -30.74
C GLN A 438 23.58 -5.59 -29.68
N TYR A 439 24.09 -5.18 -28.52
CA TYR A 439 24.37 -6.06 -27.40
C TYR A 439 23.09 -6.60 -26.73
N GLY A 440 21.93 -6.00 -26.99
CA GLY A 440 20.68 -6.36 -26.35
C GLY A 440 20.52 -5.81 -24.94
N ALA A 441 21.43 -4.92 -24.49
CA ALA A 441 21.42 -4.33 -23.16
C ALA A 441 20.18 -3.47 -22.92
N ILE A 442 19.61 -3.58 -21.74
CA ILE A 442 18.52 -2.72 -21.31
C ILE A 442 19.08 -1.35 -20.94
N THR A 443 18.63 -0.29 -21.63
CA THR A 443 19.26 1.02 -21.51
C THR A 443 18.26 2.11 -21.22
N MET A 444 18.58 3.00 -20.28
CA MET A 444 17.89 4.28 -20.08
C MET A 444 18.92 5.41 -20.21
N ALA A 445 18.62 6.39 -21.04
CA ALA A 445 19.50 7.54 -21.24
C ALA A 445 18.72 8.85 -21.16
N THR A 446 19.30 9.85 -20.53
CA THR A 446 18.75 11.21 -20.59
C THR A 446 19.58 12.05 -21.55
N THR A 447 18.93 13.01 -22.19
CA THR A 447 19.61 13.90 -23.14
C THR A 447 18.87 15.21 -23.32
N HIS A 448 19.60 16.18 -23.87
CA HIS A 448 19.08 17.45 -24.38
C HIS A 448 19.11 17.56 -25.90
N TYR A 449 19.70 16.55 -26.59
CA TYR A 449 19.85 16.57 -28.05
C TYR A 449 18.56 16.21 -28.74
N SER A 450 18.14 17.04 -29.70
CA SER A 450 16.94 16.83 -30.51
C SER A 450 17.09 15.63 -31.44
N GLU A 451 18.32 15.35 -31.92
CA GLU A 451 18.65 14.21 -32.77
C GLU A 451 18.35 12.86 -32.11
N LEU A 452 18.49 12.77 -30.80
CA LEU A 452 18.13 11.56 -30.06
C LEU A 452 16.63 11.32 -29.96
N LYS A 453 15.81 12.42 -30.01
CA LYS A 453 14.35 12.28 -30.11
C LYS A 453 13.96 11.65 -31.46
N VAL A 454 14.61 12.08 -32.53
CA VAL A 454 14.42 11.52 -33.88
C VAL A 454 14.91 10.08 -33.95
N TYR A 455 16.07 9.80 -33.38
CA TYR A 455 16.62 8.45 -33.29
C TYR A 455 15.64 7.48 -32.63
N ALA A 456 15.02 7.87 -31.51
CA ALA A 456 14.05 7.03 -30.81
C ALA A 456 12.73 6.86 -31.58
N LEU A 457 12.33 7.82 -32.44
CA LEU A 457 11.15 7.68 -33.29
C LEU A 457 11.40 6.80 -34.53
N SER A 458 12.65 6.69 -34.98
CA SER A 458 13.01 6.02 -36.22
C SER A 458 13.62 4.63 -36.04
N THR A 459 13.89 4.22 -34.78
CA THR A 459 14.60 2.96 -34.47
C THR A 459 13.70 2.01 -33.69
N ASP A 460 13.44 0.84 -34.27
CA ASP A 460 12.65 -0.18 -33.58
C ASP A 460 13.33 -0.62 -32.27
N GLY A 461 12.56 -0.81 -31.20
CA GLY A 461 13.06 -1.20 -29.88
C GLY A 461 13.66 -0.06 -29.06
N VAL A 462 13.51 1.18 -29.53
CA VAL A 462 13.86 2.42 -28.82
C VAL A 462 12.61 3.28 -28.63
N GLU A 463 12.39 3.79 -27.42
CA GLU A 463 11.20 4.60 -27.13
C GLU A 463 11.60 5.94 -26.53
N ASN A 464 10.80 6.97 -26.83
CA ASN A 464 10.93 8.28 -26.23
C ASN A 464 10.19 8.35 -24.88
N ALA A 465 10.73 9.17 -23.99
CA ALA A 465 10.02 9.61 -22.81
C ALA A 465 10.35 11.07 -22.50
N CYS A 466 9.46 11.72 -21.75
CA CYS A 466 9.75 13.05 -21.23
C CYS A 466 9.34 13.20 -19.77
N CYS A 467 10.04 14.10 -19.09
CA CYS A 467 9.59 14.58 -17.79
C CYS A 467 8.64 15.77 -18.01
N GLU A 468 7.40 15.63 -17.58
CA GLU A 468 6.37 16.65 -17.74
C GLU A 468 6.75 17.95 -17.02
N PHE A 469 6.57 19.08 -17.68
CA PHE A 469 6.82 20.40 -17.14
C PHE A 469 5.59 21.29 -17.32
N ASN A 470 5.12 21.89 -16.24
CA ASN A 470 4.00 22.82 -16.28
C ASN A 470 4.49 24.21 -16.64
N VAL A 471 4.22 24.65 -17.87
CA VAL A 471 4.59 25.98 -18.37
C VAL A 471 3.81 27.11 -17.68
N GLU A 472 2.59 26.83 -17.19
CA GLU A 472 1.79 27.85 -16.51
C GLU A 472 2.35 28.22 -15.14
N THR A 473 2.81 27.22 -14.38
CA THR A 473 3.36 27.40 -13.04
C THR A 473 4.88 27.53 -13.02
N LEU A 474 5.56 27.37 -14.17
CA LEU A 474 7.02 27.28 -14.32
C LEU A 474 7.65 26.23 -13.38
N SER A 475 6.95 25.13 -13.15
CA SER A 475 7.40 24.11 -12.22
C SER A 475 7.33 22.70 -12.84
N PRO A 476 8.28 21.81 -12.52
CA PRO A 476 8.21 20.43 -12.95
C PRO A 476 7.08 19.72 -12.22
N THR A 477 6.36 18.86 -12.93
CA THR A 477 5.39 17.92 -12.32
C THR A 477 6.04 16.64 -11.84
N TYR A 478 7.29 16.36 -12.26
CA TYR A 478 8.08 15.16 -12.00
C TYR A 478 7.45 13.85 -12.54
N ARG A 479 6.44 13.96 -13.39
CA ARG A 479 5.81 12.80 -14.03
C ARG A 479 6.63 12.38 -15.24
N LEU A 480 6.89 11.09 -15.37
CA LEU A 480 7.54 10.51 -16.53
C LEU A 480 6.45 10.06 -17.54
N LEU A 481 6.49 10.60 -18.74
CA LEU A 481 5.57 10.28 -19.82
C LEU A 481 6.33 9.50 -20.88
N ILE A 482 5.96 8.23 -21.09
CA ILE A 482 6.57 7.35 -22.09
C ILE A 482 5.75 7.43 -23.39
N GLY A 483 6.43 7.32 -24.53
CA GLY A 483 5.84 7.38 -25.87
C GLY A 483 5.80 8.77 -26.49
N ILE A 484 6.32 9.79 -25.79
CA ILE A 484 6.34 11.16 -26.29
C ILE A 484 7.70 11.79 -26.03
N PRO A 485 8.38 12.38 -27.02
CA PRO A 485 9.56 13.20 -26.80
C PRO A 485 9.20 14.51 -26.08
N GLY A 486 10.09 14.98 -25.21
CA GLY A 486 9.88 16.24 -24.50
C GLY A 486 10.01 17.46 -25.40
N LYS A 487 9.11 18.43 -25.22
CA LYS A 487 9.19 19.73 -25.87
C LYS A 487 10.26 20.60 -25.21
N SER A 488 10.94 21.40 -26.02
CA SER A 488 11.77 22.50 -25.50
C SER A 488 10.87 23.65 -25.05
N ASN A 489 10.94 24.03 -23.80
CA ASN A 489 10.15 25.12 -23.22
C ASN A 489 10.95 26.39 -22.97
N ALA A 490 12.17 26.49 -23.54
CA ALA A 490 13.10 27.60 -23.24
C ALA A 490 12.46 28.96 -23.55
N PHE A 491 11.84 29.14 -24.71
CA PHE A 491 11.20 30.41 -25.09
C PHE A 491 10.00 30.75 -24.19
N ALA A 492 9.14 29.75 -23.89
CA ALA A 492 7.99 29.97 -23.03
C ALA A 492 8.40 30.32 -21.58
N ILE A 493 9.46 29.69 -21.09
CA ILE A 493 10.04 29.99 -19.78
C ILE A 493 10.66 31.39 -19.78
N SER A 494 11.45 31.74 -20.80
CA SER A 494 12.10 33.04 -20.92
C SER A 494 11.10 34.20 -21.01
N SER A 495 10.04 34.05 -21.81
CA SER A 495 8.95 35.03 -21.91
C SER A 495 8.29 35.25 -20.53
N LYS A 496 7.96 34.20 -19.81
CA LYS A 496 7.36 34.29 -18.47
C LYS A 496 8.29 34.86 -17.40
N LEU A 497 9.59 34.67 -17.56
CA LEU A 497 10.61 35.29 -16.68
C LEU A 497 10.86 36.77 -17.00
N GLY A 498 10.21 37.29 -18.06
CA GLY A 498 10.27 38.71 -18.41
C GLY A 498 11.31 39.07 -19.45
N LEU A 499 11.86 38.10 -20.20
CA LEU A 499 12.70 38.40 -21.35
C LEU A 499 11.88 39.11 -22.44
N ASP A 500 12.42 40.18 -23.04
CA ASP A 500 11.74 40.98 -24.07
C ASP A 500 11.32 40.10 -25.23
N GLU A 501 10.05 40.25 -25.69
CA GLU A 501 9.46 39.47 -26.75
C GLU A 501 10.26 39.62 -28.07
N ASN A 502 10.83 40.80 -28.33
CA ASN A 502 11.66 41.05 -29.53
C ASN A 502 12.94 40.19 -29.54
N ILE A 503 13.52 39.92 -28.36
CA ILE A 503 14.69 39.02 -28.22
C ILE A 503 14.27 37.58 -28.49
N ILE A 504 13.09 37.20 -28.02
CA ILE A 504 12.53 35.84 -28.24
C ILE A 504 12.20 35.63 -29.71
N GLU A 505 11.63 36.64 -30.39
CA GLU A 505 11.33 36.59 -31.81
C GLU A 505 12.61 36.55 -32.67
N ASP A 506 13.61 37.35 -32.35
CA ASP A 506 14.91 37.28 -33.03
C ASP A 506 15.57 35.91 -32.79
N ALA A 507 15.51 35.37 -31.60
CA ALA A 507 16.02 34.02 -31.32
C ALA A 507 15.28 32.94 -32.10
N LYS A 508 13.95 33.00 -32.20
CA LYS A 508 13.16 32.06 -33.00
C LYS A 508 13.52 32.14 -34.48
N SER A 509 13.76 33.34 -35.01
CA SER A 509 14.12 33.52 -36.43
C SER A 509 15.49 32.91 -36.79
N ARG A 510 16.32 32.58 -35.81
CA ARG A 510 17.64 31.93 -35.98
C ARG A 510 17.60 30.42 -35.95
N ILE A 511 16.46 29.81 -35.61
CA ILE A 511 16.26 28.36 -35.63
C ILE A 511 15.78 27.96 -37.02
N ASN A 512 16.18 26.76 -37.48
CA ASN A 512 15.76 26.25 -38.77
C ASN A 512 14.26 25.90 -38.76
N ASP A 513 13.55 26.18 -39.83
CA ASP A 513 12.11 25.93 -39.98
C ASP A 513 11.74 24.45 -39.71
N ASN A 514 12.57 23.50 -40.11
CA ASN A 514 12.35 22.06 -39.89
C ASN A 514 12.34 21.70 -38.39
N ASP A 515 13.15 22.37 -37.55
CA ASP A 515 13.20 22.12 -36.09
C ASP A 515 11.97 22.72 -35.43
N LEU A 516 11.43 23.84 -35.91
CA LEU A 516 10.20 24.47 -35.44
C LEU A 516 8.97 23.61 -35.76
N ASP A 517 8.86 23.10 -36.98
CA ASP A 517 7.77 22.23 -37.41
C ASP A 517 7.73 20.92 -36.58
N PHE A 518 8.92 20.37 -36.27
CA PHE A 518 9.03 19.18 -35.45
C PHE A 518 8.61 19.44 -33.98
N GLU A 519 9.01 20.57 -33.40
CA GLU A 519 8.61 20.97 -32.03
C GLU A 519 7.08 21.25 -31.94
N ASP A 520 6.47 21.79 -32.99
CA ASP A 520 5.03 22.04 -33.08
C ASP A 520 4.24 20.71 -33.19
N LEU A 521 4.77 19.74 -33.94
CA LEU A 521 4.20 18.39 -33.97
C LEU A 521 4.23 17.71 -32.58
N ILE A 522 5.36 17.80 -31.87
CA ILE A 522 5.48 17.29 -30.51
C ILE A 522 4.46 17.98 -29.59
N ALA A 523 4.29 19.30 -29.71
CA ALA A 523 3.32 20.04 -28.91
C ALA A 523 1.87 19.56 -29.14
N SER A 524 1.53 19.25 -30.38
CA SER A 524 0.22 18.72 -30.75
C SER A 524 0.00 17.32 -30.14
N LEU A 525 0.99 16.44 -30.22
CA LEU A 525 0.95 15.10 -29.62
C LEU A 525 0.79 15.15 -28.10
N GLU A 526 1.52 16.02 -27.43
CA GLU A 526 1.45 16.21 -25.99
C GLU A 526 0.06 16.70 -25.55
N SER A 527 -0.51 17.68 -26.28
CA SER A 527 -1.85 18.18 -26.03
C SER A 527 -2.94 17.12 -26.22
N GLN A 528 -2.85 16.33 -27.29
CA GLN A 528 -3.79 15.22 -27.55
C GLN A 528 -3.71 14.18 -26.44
N ARG A 529 -2.51 13.82 -26.00
CA ARG A 529 -2.33 12.88 -24.91
C ARG A 529 -2.89 13.37 -23.58
N GLN A 530 -2.67 14.64 -23.22
CA GLN A 530 -3.25 15.23 -22.01
C GLN A 530 -4.78 15.15 -22.05
N THR A 531 -5.38 15.33 -23.22
CA THR A 531 -6.82 15.18 -23.41
C THR A 531 -7.25 13.72 -23.18
N ILE A 532 -6.55 12.76 -23.79
CA ILE A 532 -6.81 11.32 -23.63
C ILE A 532 -6.65 10.89 -22.17
N GLU A 533 -5.61 11.37 -21.50
CA GLU A 533 -5.37 11.03 -20.09
C GLU A 533 -6.48 11.56 -19.16
N LYS A 534 -6.95 12.77 -19.43
CA LYS A 534 -8.09 13.36 -18.71
C LYS A 534 -9.37 12.55 -18.92
N GLU A 535 -9.66 12.18 -20.15
CA GLU A 535 -10.81 11.33 -20.49
C GLU A 535 -10.68 9.95 -19.85
N GLN A 536 -9.47 9.36 -19.80
CA GLN A 536 -9.23 8.08 -19.17
C GLN A 536 -9.45 8.13 -17.65
N LEU A 537 -9.07 9.23 -17.00
CA LEU A 537 -9.34 9.44 -15.57
C LEU A 537 -10.86 9.54 -15.32
N GLU A 538 -11.59 10.25 -16.17
CA GLU A 538 -13.05 10.33 -16.10
C GLU A 538 -13.70 8.95 -16.29
N ILE A 539 -13.24 8.18 -17.29
CA ILE A 539 -13.71 6.81 -17.53
C ILE A 539 -13.46 5.92 -16.31
N ASN A 540 -12.29 6.01 -15.71
CA ASN A 540 -11.96 5.21 -14.50
C ASN A 540 -12.83 5.61 -13.31
N SER A 541 -13.15 6.90 -13.15
CA SER A 541 -14.05 7.38 -12.12
C SER A 541 -15.47 6.84 -12.32
N TYR A 542 -15.97 6.88 -13.58
CA TYR A 542 -17.27 6.29 -13.91
C TYR A 542 -17.33 4.79 -13.73
N LYS A 543 -16.26 4.06 -14.05
CA LYS A 543 -16.19 2.61 -13.80
C LYS A 543 -16.30 2.31 -12.31
N ALA A 544 -15.59 3.04 -11.45
CA ALA A 544 -15.66 2.87 -10.01
C ALA A 544 -17.08 3.18 -9.47
N GLU A 545 -17.74 4.20 -10.01
CA GLU A 545 -19.12 4.55 -9.65
C GLU A 545 -20.13 3.48 -10.10
N ILE A 546 -19.97 2.96 -11.32
CA ILE A 546 -20.79 1.87 -11.84
C ILE A 546 -20.64 0.61 -10.98
N GLU A 547 -19.43 0.26 -10.57
CA GLU A 547 -19.17 -0.90 -9.73
C GLU A 547 -19.81 -0.76 -8.33
N LYS A 548 -19.73 0.44 -7.76
CA LYS A 548 -20.41 0.78 -6.52
C LYS A 548 -21.92 0.70 -6.62
N LEU A 549 -22.49 1.23 -7.71
CA LEU A 549 -23.93 1.19 -7.98
C LEU A 549 -24.41 -0.25 -8.21
N LYS A 550 -23.63 -1.06 -8.94
CA LYS A 550 -23.92 -2.47 -9.15
C LYS A 550 -23.99 -3.24 -7.83
N LYS A 551 -23.02 -3.05 -6.96
CA LYS A 551 -23.02 -3.66 -5.63
C LYS A 551 -24.23 -3.25 -4.79
N GLN A 552 -24.60 -1.96 -4.82
CA GLN A 552 -25.80 -1.48 -4.12
C GLN A 552 -27.09 -2.07 -4.69
N LEU A 553 -27.13 -2.29 -5.99
CA LEU A 553 -28.27 -2.90 -6.66
C LEU A 553 -28.41 -4.38 -6.28
N GLU A 554 -27.29 -5.10 -6.25
CA GLU A 554 -27.24 -6.51 -5.80
C GLU A 554 -27.73 -6.64 -4.35
N GLU A 555 -27.24 -5.79 -3.44
CA GLU A 555 -27.66 -5.76 -2.04
C GLU A 555 -29.16 -5.43 -1.88
N LYS A 556 -29.69 -4.51 -2.71
CA LYS A 556 -31.13 -4.21 -2.74
C LYS A 556 -31.96 -5.37 -3.25
N ASN A 557 -31.52 -6.02 -4.30
CA ASN A 557 -32.21 -7.18 -4.86
C ASN A 557 -32.26 -8.33 -3.86
N GLU A 558 -31.15 -8.62 -3.17
CA GLU A 558 -31.16 -9.63 -2.11
C GLU A 558 -32.13 -9.29 -0.97
N ARG A 559 -32.23 -8.02 -0.58
CA ARG A 559 -33.21 -7.59 0.43
C ARG A 559 -34.64 -7.76 -0.05
N ILE A 560 -34.91 -7.45 -1.33
CA ILE A 560 -36.22 -7.65 -1.95
C ILE A 560 -36.57 -9.12 -2.01
N ASP A 561 -35.66 -9.99 -2.40
CA ASP A 561 -35.88 -11.43 -2.46
C ASP A 561 -36.15 -12.03 -1.07
N LYS A 562 -35.35 -11.67 -0.08
CA LYS A 562 -35.58 -12.06 1.33
C LYS A 562 -36.95 -11.58 1.86
N SER A 563 -37.35 -10.36 1.49
CA SER A 563 -38.66 -9.80 1.87
C SER A 563 -39.81 -10.52 1.16
N LYS A 564 -39.62 -10.85 -0.12
CA LYS A 564 -40.59 -11.63 -0.92
C LYS A 564 -40.79 -13.03 -0.35
N ASP A 565 -39.68 -13.71 -0.03
CA ASP A 565 -39.74 -15.06 0.57
C ASP A 565 -40.42 -15.04 1.93
N LYS A 566 -40.17 -14.01 2.74
CA LYS A 566 -40.86 -13.83 4.03
C LYS A 566 -42.36 -13.64 3.86
N ILE A 567 -42.78 -12.77 2.94
CA ILE A 567 -44.21 -12.51 2.64
C ILE A 567 -44.89 -13.75 2.12
N LEU A 568 -44.23 -14.50 1.21
CA LEU A 568 -44.78 -15.79 0.69
C LEU A 568 -44.92 -16.82 1.79
N ARG A 569 -43.95 -16.89 2.72
CA ARG A 569 -44.01 -17.83 3.85
C ARG A 569 -45.16 -17.49 4.80
N GLU A 570 -45.28 -16.19 5.17
CA GLU A 570 -46.38 -15.72 6.01
C GLU A 570 -47.74 -15.93 5.35
N ALA A 571 -47.86 -15.70 4.03
CA ALA A 571 -49.11 -15.94 3.29
C ALA A 571 -49.47 -17.46 3.24
N ASN A 572 -48.48 -18.33 3.06
CA ASN A 572 -48.68 -19.78 3.06
C ASN A 572 -49.06 -20.30 4.46
N GLU A 573 -48.46 -19.78 5.53
CA GLU A 573 -48.81 -20.13 6.90
C GLU A 573 -50.25 -19.68 7.23
N GLU A 574 -50.67 -18.50 6.76
CA GLU A 574 -52.02 -18.00 6.94
C GLU A 574 -53.06 -18.81 6.14
N ALA A 575 -52.70 -19.15 4.89
CA ALA A 575 -53.52 -20.04 4.08
C ALA A 575 -53.69 -21.42 4.71
N TYR A 576 -52.62 -21.98 5.28
CA TYR A 576 -52.66 -23.27 5.99
C TYR A 576 -53.58 -23.23 7.20
N LYS A 577 -53.50 -22.15 8.01
CA LYS A 577 -54.40 -21.96 9.16
C LYS A 577 -55.86 -21.85 8.72
N ILE A 578 -56.16 -21.14 7.63
CA ILE A 578 -57.52 -21.04 7.10
C ILE A 578 -58.06 -22.41 6.66
N LEU A 579 -57.22 -23.21 6.00
CA LEU A 579 -57.59 -24.58 5.60
C LEU A 579 -57.79 -25.49 6.80
N GLN A 580 -56.97 -25.37 7.84
CA GLN A 580 -57.12 -26.13 9.07
C GLN A 580 -58.40 -25.78 9.83
N ASP A 581 -58.70 -24.48 9.97
CA ASP A 581 -59.93 -23.99 10.56
C ASP A 581 -61.18 -24.47 9.79
N ALA A 582 -61.11 -24.47 8.45
CA ALA A 582 -62.17 -24.96 7.58
C ALA A 582 -62.40 -26.49 7.73
N LYS A 583 -61.30 -27.25 7.85
CA LYS A 583 -61.33 -28.70 8.07
C LYS A 583 -61.96 -29.01 9.44
N GLU A 584 -61.52 -28.36 10.50
CA GLU A 584 -62.09 -28.56 11.84
C GLU A 584 -63.61 -28.26 11.85
N LEU A 585 -63.99 -27.19 11.14
CA LEU A 585 -65.38 -26.79 11.03
C LEU A 585 -66.24 -27.84 10.25
N ALA A 586 -65.66 -28.35 9.14
CA ALA A 586 -66.30 -29.42 8.34
C ALA A 586 -66.47 -30.73 9.16
N ASP A 587 -65.37 -31.10 9.89
CA ASP A 587 -65.40 -32.33 10.74
C ASP A 587 -66.40 -32.18 11.88
N LYS A 588 -66.53 -30.96 12.45
CA LYS A 588 -67.52 -30.69 13.46
C LYS A 588 -68.96 -30.72 12.92
N THR A 589 -69.18 -30.22 11.73
CA THR A 589 -70.45 -30.27 11.03
C THR A 589 -70.86 -31.70 10.65
N ILE A 590 -69.88 -32.50 10.15
CA ILE A 590 -70.09 -33.93 9.85
C ILE A 590 -70.39 -34.74 11.13
N ARG A 591 -69.67 -34.51 12.24
CA ARG A 591 -69.94 -35.15 13.53
C ARG A 591 -71.35 -34.79 14.05
N ASN A 592 -71.73 -33.56 13.95
CA ASN A 592 -73.07 -33.10 14.33
C ASN A 592 -74.12 -33.73 13.42
N PHE A 593 -73.91 -33.78 12.12
CA PHE A 593 -74.84 -34.45 11.17
C PHE A 593 -74.97 -35.92 11.46
N ASN A 594 -73.87 -36.67 11.74
CA ASN A 594 -73.89 -38.06 12.10
C ASN A 594 -74.56 -38.33 13.48
N LYS A 595 -74.44 -37.37 14.38
CA LYS A 595 -75.09 -37.48 15.72
C LYS A 595 -76.61 -37.26 15.71
N TYR A 596 -77.09 -36.47 14.72
CA TYR A 596 -78.54 -36.20 14.55
C TYR A 596 -79.25 -36.98 13.46
N GLY A 597 -78.50 -37.85 12.77
CA GLY A 597 -79.03 -38.68 11.65
C GLY A 597 -79.97 -39.86 12.00
N GLN A 598 -80.22 -40.08 13.32
CA GLN A 598 -81.24 -41.07 13.77
C GLN A 598 -82.21 -40.39 14.73
N GLY A 599 -83.24 -39.63 14.17
CA GLY A 599 -84.47 -39.19 14.85
C GLY A 599 -84.52 -37.70 15.08
N GLN A 600 -85.53 -37.09 14.42
CA GLN A 600 -86.14 -35.77 14.64
C GLN A 600 -85.29 -34.69 15.28
N ALA A 601 -84.45 -34.05 14.53
CA ALA A 601 -83.86 -32.77 14.93
C ALA A 601 -84.75 -31.59 14.42
N PRO A 602 -85.04 -30.57 15.24
CA PRO A 602 -85.83 -29.46 14.78
C PRO A 602 -85.05 -28.59 13.77
N MET A 603 -85.65 -28.23 12.68
CA MET A 603 -85.13 -27.47 11.54
C MET A 603 -84.53 -26.14 11.98
N SER A 604 -84.92 -25.60 13.16
CA SER A 604 -84.36 -24.41 13.77
C SER A 604 -82.88 -24.50 14.23
N GLN A 605 -82.38 -25.73 14.49
CA GLN A 605 -80.96 -25.88 14.90
C GLN A 605 -80.01 -25.95 13.71
N MET A 606 -80.45 -26.57 12.61
CA MET A 606 -79.72 -26.55 11.33
C MET A 606 -79.62 -25.12 10.73
N GLU A 607 -80.65 -24.31 10.90
CA GLU A 607 -80.66 -22.91 10.48
C GLU A 607 -79.77 -22.05 11.33
N LYS A 608 -79.63 -22.30 12.63
CA LYS A 608 -78.65 -21.65 13.50
C LYS A 608 -77.21 -21.94 13.16
N GLU A 609 -76.85 -23.18 12.85
CA GLU A 609 -75.48 -23.53 12.41
C GLU A 609 -75.17 -22.97 11.04
N ARG A 610 -76.11 -22.91 10.10
CA ARG A 610 -76.01 -22.29 8.79
C ARG A 610 -75.85 -20.80 8.87
N SER A 611 -76.55 -20.14 9.79
CA SER A 611 -76.37 -18.71 10.02
C SER A 611 -75.04 -18.41 10.68
N ALA A 612 -74.55 -19.22 11.64
CA ALA A 612 -73.23 -19.06 12.28
C ALA A 612 -72.07 -19.25 11.29
N LEU A 613 -72.24 -20.14 10.29
CA LEU A 613 -71.26 -20.31 9.22
C LEU A 613 -71.25 -19.11 8.28
N ARG A 614 -72.44 -18.56 7.98
CA ARG A 614 -72.59 -17.38 7.14
C ARG A 614 -72.04 -16.12 7.82
N ASP A 615 -72.19 -15.99 9.12
CA ASP A 615 -71.65 -14.89 9.89
C ASP A 615 -70.10 -14.93 9.99
N LYS A 616 -69.49 -16.13 10.13
CA LYS A 616 -68.04 -16.31 10.09
C LYS A 616 -67.44 -16.03 8.71
N MET A 617 -68.13 -16.37 7.63
CA MET A 617 -67.73 -16.06 6.26
C MET A 617 -67.82 -14.55 6.02
N ASN A 618 -68.88 -13.89 6.42
CA ASN A 618 -69.06 -12.44 6.31
C ASN A 618 -68.05 -11.66 7.14
N ASP A 619 -67.64 -12.17 8.32
CA ASP A 619 -66.59 -11.56 9.16
C ASP A 619 -65.20 -11.66 8.50
N LYS A 620 -64.87 -12.77 7.86
CA LYS A 620 -63.63 -12.92 7.11
C LYS A 620 -63.65 -12.12 5.81
N GLU A 621 -64.73 -12.01 5.12
CA GLU A 621 -64.95 -11.17 3.93
C GLU A 621 -64.82 -9.67 4.24
N LYS A 622 -65.32 -9.25 5.39
CA LYS A 622 -65.12 -7.90 5.93
C LYS A 622 -63.63 -7.61 6.24
N LYS A 623 -62.94 -8.56 6.89
CA LYS A 623 -61.49 -8.44 7.15
C LYS A 623 -60.70 -8.35 5.86
N LEU A 624 -60.99 -9.11 4.82
CA LEU A 624 -60.36 -9.03 3.50
C LEU A 624 -60.67 -7.68 2.78
N SER A 625 -61.88 -7.16 2.93
CA SER A 625 -62.27 -5.87 2.37
C SER A 625 -61.63 -4.69 3.11
N ASP A 626 -61.42 -4.83 4.43
CA ASP A 626 -60.72 -3.80 5.24
C ASP A 626 -59.21 -3.79 4.97
N ILE A 627 -58.58 -4.93 4.65
CA ILE A 627 -57.15 -4.97 4.17
C ILE A 627 -57.04 -4.28 2.81
N LYS A 628 -57.98 -4.49 1.89
CA LYS A 628 -58.04 -3.78 0.60
C LYS A 628 -58.27 -2.26 0.74
N LYS A 629 -58.99 -1.82 1.80
CA LYS A 629 -59.26 -0.41 2.07
C LYS A 629 -58.09 0.31 2.77
N ASN A 630 -57.30 -0.40 3.58
CA ASN A 630 -56.16 0.21 4.28
C ASN A 630 -54.91 0.40 3.39
N THR A 631 -54.77 -0.30 2.28
CA THR A 631 -53.71 -0.03 1.28
C THR A 631 -54.04 1.16 0.37
N ALA A 632 -55.26 1.70 0.38
CA ALA A 632 -55.69 2.80 -0.49
C ALA A 632 -55.84 4.16 0.22
N LYS A 633 -55.50 4.27 1.50
CA LYS A 633 -55.58 5.53 2.26
C LYS A 633 -54.24 5.97 2.83
N ALA A 634 -53.27 6.15 2.00
CA ALA A 634 -52.18 7.07 2.28
C ALA A 634 -52.60 8.42 1.71
N ASN A 635 -52.64 9.47 2.56
CA ASN A 635 -53.00 10.86 2.30
C ASN A 635 -52.65 11.33 0.87
N HIS A 636 -53.65 11.26 -0.03
CA HIS A 636 -53.44 11.75 -1.38
C HIS A 636 -54.40 12.94 -1.60
N LYS A 637 -53.81 14.14 -1.90
CA LYS A 637 -54.54 15.31 -2.39
C LYS A 637 -54.52 15.28 -3.91
N ALA A 638 -55.69 15.24 -4.53
CA ALA A 638 -55.80 15.33 -6.00
C ALA A 638 -55.02 16.55 -6.52
N PRO A 639 -54.29 16.44 -7.63
CA PRO A 639 -53.51 17.55 -8.17
C PRO A 639 -54.40 18.72 -8.59
N LYS A 640 -54.16 19.91 -8.05
CA LYS A 640 -54.98 21.12 -8.26
C LYS A 640 -54.81 21.73 -9.67
N LYS A 641 -53.73 21.44 -10.41
CA LYS A 641 -53.49 21.88 -11.79
C LYS A 641 -52.72 20.80 -12.54
N LEU A 642 -53.25 20.29 -13.62
CA LEU A 642 -52.63 19.36 -14.55
C LEU A 642 -52.43 20.06 -15.88
N ARG A 643 -51.33 19.73 -16.56
CA ARG A 643 -51.01 20.18 -17.94
C ARG A 643 -50.97 18.96 -18.82
N ILE A 644 -51.28 19.14 -20.06
CA ILE A 644 -51.09 18.08 -21.07
C ILE A 644 -49.57 17.78 -21.16
N GLY A 645 -49.19 16.51 -21.00
CA GLY A 645 -47.80 16.09 -20.96
C GLY A 645 -47.24 15.81 -19.57
N ASP A 646 -47.99 16.13 -18.48
CA ASP A 646 -47.54 15.83 -17.12
C ASP A 646 -47.46 14.31 -16.89
N SER A 647 -46.40 13.87 -16.23
CA SER A 647 -46.24 12.48 -15.81
C SER A 647 -47.05 12.20 -14.56
N VAL A 648 -47.96 11.23 -14.60
CA VAL A 648 -48.87 10.89 -13.50
C VAL A 648 -48.85 9.38 -13.22
N LEU A 649 -49.06 9.01 -11.98
CA LEU A 649 -49.32 7.63 -11.56
C LEU A 649 -50.84 7.45 -11.37
N VAL A 650 -51.42 6.48 -12.08
CA VAL A 650 -52.84 6.08 -11.91
C VAL A 650 -52.90 5.09 -10.75
N LEU A 651 -53.51 5.50 -9.65
CA LEU A 651 -53.53 4.73 -8.40
C LEU A 651 -54.32 3.41 -8.50
N SER A 652 -55.43 3.41 -9.21
CA SER A 652 -56.26 2.22 -9.40
C SER A 652 -55.57 1.12 -10.20
N LEU A 653 -54.64 1.49 -11.09
CA LEU A 653 -53.93 0.57 -11.97
C LEU A 653 -52.46 0.42 -11.58
N ASN A 654 -51.95 1.27 -10.70
CA ASN A 654 -50.54 1.37 -10.31
C ASN A 654 -49.59 1.47 -11.52
N LEU A 655 -50.03 2.21 -12.56
CA LEU A 655 -49.28 2.42 -13.80
C LEU A 655 -48.92 3.87 -13.99
N LYS A 656 -47.71 4.14 -14.47
CA LYS A 656 -47.31 5.49 -14.89
C LYS A 656 -47.88 5.81 -16.27
N GLY A 657 -48.36 7.03 -16.42
CA GLY A 657 -48.89 7.53 -17.69
C GLY A 657 -48.66 9.01 -17.86
N THR A 658 -48.90 9.53 -19.03
CA THR A 658 -48.88 10.97 -19.36
C THR A 658 -50.25 11.51 -19.62
N VAL A 659 -50.53 12.71 -19.08
CA VAL A 659 -51.82 13.40 -19.26
C VAL A 659 -51.99 13.80 -20.71
N HIS A 660 -53.06 13.34 -21.37
CA HIS A 660 -53.32 13.61 -22.78
C HIS A 660 -54.43 14.66 -23.01
N THR A 661 -55.40 14.76 -22.10
CA THR A 661 -56.44 15.81 -22.15
C THR A 661 -56.56 16.43 -20.76
N LEU A 662 -57.11 17.66 -20.73
CA LEU A 662 -57.49 18.32 -19.49
C LEU A 662 -58.76 17.71 -18.91
N PRO A 663 -58.96 17.69 -17.55
CA PRO A 663 -60.17 17.18 -16.91
C PRO A 663 -61.43 17.88 -17.40
N ASN A 664 -62.46 17.09 -17.68
CA ASN A 664 -63.81 17.60 -18.00
C ASN A 664 -64.54 18.11 -16.72
N ALA A 665 -65.78 18.61 -16.86
CA ALA A 665 -66.59 19.10 -15.73
C ALA A 665 -66.87 18.05 -14.65
N LYS A 666 -66.73 16.74 -14.91
CA LYS A 666 -66.85 15.63 -13.97
C LYS A 666 -65.50 15.15 -13.41
N GLY A 667 -64.39 15.78 -13.80
CA GLY A 667 -63.05 15.44 -13.34
C GLY A 667 -62.38 14.28 -14.09
N ASP A 668 -62.94 13.81 -15.23
CA ASP A 668 -62.41 12.70 -16.03
C ASP A 668 -61.49 13.24 -17.12
N LEU A 669 -60.36 12.57 -17.33
CA LEU A 669 -59.36 12.92 -18.34
C LEU A 669 -58.73 11.65 -18.94
N TYR A 670 -58.19 11.76 -20.15
CA TYR A 670 -57.47 10.69 -20.80
C TYR A 670 -55.98 10.71 -20.42
N VAL A 671 -55.50 9.57 -19.93
CA VAL A 671 -54.11 9.33 -19.56
C VAL A 671 -53.55 8.24 -20.49
N GLN A 672 -52.42 8.54 -21.10
CA GLN A 672 -51.69 7.61 -21.96
C GLN A 672 -50.73 6.77 -21.09
N MET A 673 -50.96 5.46 -20.98
CA MET A 673 -50.17 4.49 -20.26
C MET A 673 -49.54 3.52 -21.25
N GLY A 674 -48.31 3.81 -21.72
CA GLY A 674 -47.71 3.06 -22.82
C GLY A 674 -48.52 3.16 -24.12
N ILE A 675 -48.99 2.03 -24.64
CA ILE A 675 -49.79 1.94 -25.86
C ILE A 675 -51.27 2.19 -25.61
N LEU A 676 -51.74 2.10 -24.36
CA LEU A 676 -53.14 2.20 -23.99
C LEU A 676 -53.52 3.61 -23.53
N ARG A 677 -54.67 4.12 -24.01
CA ARG A 677 -55.27 5.36 -23.55
C ARG A 677 -56.54 5.07 -22.77
N SER A 678 -56.54 5.42 -21.51
CA SER A 678 -57.69 5.14 -20.61
C SER A 678 -58.29 6.43 -20.05
N LEU A 679 -59.59 6.44 -19.87
CA LEU A 679 -60.30 7.50 -19.18
C LEU A 679 -60.17 7.29 -17.68
N VAL A 680 -59.58 8.25 -16.95
CA VAL A 680 -59.32 8.17 -15.51
C VAL A 680 -59.79 9.45 -14.82
N ASN A 681 -60.29 9.33 -13.60
CA ASN A 681 -60.70 10.49 -12.83
C ASN A 681 -59.49 11.16 -12.15
N ILE A 682 -59.50 12.49 -12.04
CA ILE A 682 -58.43 13.29 -11.44
C ILE A 682 -58.09 12.89 -10.00
N ASN A 683 -59.07 12.36 -9.27
CA ASN A 683 -58.91 11.88 -7.89
C ASN A 683 -58.08 10.57 -7.82
N ASP A 684 -57.91 9.90 -8.92
CA ASP A 684 -57.13 8.65 -9.04
C ASP A 684 -55.73 8.88 -9.56
N LEU A 685 -55.28 10.13 -9.63
CA LEU A 685 -53.99 10.52 -10.18
C LEU A 685 -53.06 11.12 -9.16
N VAL A 686 -51.79 10.74 -9.19
CA VAL A 686 -50.67 11.37 -8.47
C VAL A 686 -49.71 11.99 -9.48
N LEU A 687 -49.44 13.27 -9.37
CA LEU A 687 -48.43 13.95 -10.15
C LEU A 687 -47.03 13.40 -9.73
N LEU A 688 -46.30 12.87 -10.65
CA LEU A 688 -44.89 12.49 -10.43
C LEU A 688 -44.04 13.73 -10.71
N ASN A 689 -43.51 14.36 -9.66
CA ASN A 689 -42.50 15.38 -9.81
C ASN A 689 -41.19 14.66 -10.22
N ASP A 690 -40.75 14.89 -11.43
CA ASP A 690 -39.34 14.63 -11.77
C ASP A 690 -38.51 15.61 -10.94
N ASP A 691 -37.76 15.12 -9.96
CA ASP A 691 -36.83 15.89 -9.15
C ASP A 691 -35.74 16.50 -10.03
N VAL A 692 -35.99 17.74 -10.45
CA VAL A 692 -34.99 18.62 -11.01
C VAL A 692 -34.25 19.26 -9.83
N SER A 693 -33.05 18.77 -9.54
CA SER A 693 -32.11 19.44 -8.65
C SER A 693 -31.88 20.89 -9.05
N PRO A 694 -31.81 21.85 -8.10
CA PRO A 694 -31.76 23.26 -8.41
C PRO A 694 -30.44 23.68 -9.01
N ALA A 695 -30.39 23.91 -10.30
CA ALA A 695 -29.30 24.58 -10.97
C ALA A 695 -29.37 26.09 -10.72
N LYS A 696 -28.31 26.64 -10.14
CA LYS A 696 -28.10 28.09 -9.95
C LYS A 696 -28.22 28.83 -11.30
N LYS A 697 -29.02 29.85 -11.31
CA LYS A 697 -29.14 30.82 -12.42
C LYS A 697 -27.80 31.54 -12.64
N TYR A 698 -27.21 31.37 -13.80
CA TYR A 698 -26.41 32.39 -14.45
C TYR A 698 -26.82 32.44 -15.92
N GLY A 699 -27.15 33.63 -16.38
CA GLY A 699 -27.61 33.87 -17.70
C GLY A 699 -26.50 33.79 -18.74
N GLY A 700 -26.82 33.34 -19.92
CA GLY A 700 -25.92 33.34 -21.09
C GLY A 700 -26.39 32.36 -22.14
N SER A 701 -27.18 32.86 -23.07
CA SER A 701 -27.29 32.57 -24.49
C SER A 701 -26.83 31.21 -25.04
N GLY A 702 -27.75 30.43 -25.51
CA GLY A 702 -27.77 29.80 -26.86
C GLY A 702 -26.90 28.59 -27.16
N SER A 703 -25.91 28.18 -26.32
CA SER A 703 -24.89 27.19 -26.71
C SER A 703 -25.03 25.81 -26.10
N LYS A 704 -25.87 25.65 -25.06
CA LYS A 704 -25.92 24.39 -24.28
C LYS A 704 -26.87 23.30 -24.81
N ILE A 705 -27.73 23.65 -25.78
CA ILE A 705 -28.69 22.68 -26.37
C ILE A 705 -28.02 21.84 -27.48
N LYS A 706 -26.96 22.33 -28.11
CA LYS A 706 -26.26 21.60 -29.20
C LYS A 706 -25.35 20.46 -28.68
N MET A 707 -24.82 20.57 -27.49
CA MET A 707 -23.78 19.63 -26.99
C MET A 707 -24.33 18.36 -26.34
N SER A 708 -25.58 18.36 -25.83
CA SER A 708 -26.20 17.17 -25.23
C SER A 708 -26.81 16.20 -26.28
N LYS A 709 -27.11 16.66 -27.47
CA LYS A 709 -27.62 15.81 -28.57
C LYS A 709 -26.50 15.11 -29.34
N SER A 710 -25.31 15.71 -29.43
CA SER A 710 -24.18 15.12 -30.17
C SER A 710 -23.60 13.84 -29.54
N LEU A 711 -23.83 13.62 -28.25
CA LEU A 711 -23.34 12.44 -27.50
C LEU A 711 -24.27 11.22 -27.47
N SER A 712 -25.47 11.32 -28.07
CA SER A 712 -26.49 10.27 -28.03
C SER A 712 -26.96 9.73 -29.37
N VAL A 713 -26.51 10.30 -30.50
CA VAL A 713 -26.91 9.83 -31.81
C VAL A 713 -25.94 8.75 -32.30
N SER A 714 -26.47 7.53 -32.47
CA SER A 714 -25.70 6.41 -33.05
C SER A 714 -25.35 6.70 -34.50
N SER A 715 -24.17 6.31 -34.97
CA SER A 715 -23.77 6.36 -36.37
C SER A 715 -24.48 5.33 -37.28
N GLU A 716 -25.34 4.50 -36.70
CA GLU A 716 -26.09 3.45 -37.40
C GLU A 716 -27.57 3.47 -37.01
N ILE A 717 -28.45 3.31 -37.99
CA ILE A 717 -29.88 3.08 -37.80
C ILE A 717 -30.31 1.75 -38.47
N ASN A 718 -31.07 0.93 -37.71
CA ASN A 718 -31.59 -0.35 -38.20
C ASN A 718 -33.09 -0.23 -38.51
N LEU A 719 -33.45 -0.43 -39.81
CA LEU A 719 -34.82 -0.37 -40.30
C LEU A 719 -35.40 -1.74 -40.64
N ILE A 720 -34.70 -2.84 -40.39
CA ILE A 720 -35.17 -4.20 -40.69
C ILE A 720 -36.43 -4.51 -39.91
N GLY A 721 -37.45 -5.09 -40.57
CA GLY A 721 -38.73 -5.47 -39.98
C GLY A 721 -39.76 -4.34 -39.80
N LYS A 722 -39.48 -3.12 -40.32
CA LYS A 722 -40.39 -1.99 -40.30
C LYS A 722 -41.15 -1.86 -41.63
N THR A 723 -42.36 -1.33 -41.60
CA THR A 723 -43.06 -0.97 -42.83
C THR A 723 -42.39 0.22 -43.51
N THR A 724 -42.62 0.40 -44.82
CA THR A 724 -41.95 1.47 -45.60
C THR A 724 -42.22 2.84 -45.02
N ASP A 725 -43.44 3.13 -44.60
CA ASP A 725 -43.83 4.45 -44.08
C ASP A 725 -43.25 4.71 -42.68
N GLU A 726 -43.22 3.71 -41.83
CA GLU A 726 -42.56 3.77 -40.49
C GLU A 726 -41.04 3.96 -40.62
N ALA A 727 -40.41 3.25 -41.55
CA ALA A 727 -38.99 3.33 -41.80
C ALA A 727 -38.57 4.73 -42.31
N LEU A 728 -39.36 5.31 -43.22
CA LEU A 728 -39.10 6.66 -43.75
C LEU A 728 -39.27 7.73 -42.69
N ALA A 729 -40.31 7.64 -41.82
CA ALA A 729 -40.54 8.60 -40.75
C ALA A 729 -39.42 8.56 -39.68
N LEU A 730 -38.92 7.36 -39.38
CA LEU A 730 -37.79 7.20 -38.45
C LEU A 730 -36.48 7.67 -39.06
N LEU A 731 -36.23 7.36 -40.33
CA LEU A 731 -35.02 7.74 -41.04
C LEU A 731 -34.91 9.26 -41.20
N ASP A 732 -36.00 9.95 -41.56
CA ASP A 732 -36.05 11.40 -41.72
C ASP A 732 -35.67 12.12 -40.43
N LYS A 733 -36.26 11.71 -39.30
CA LYS A 733 -35.90 12.22 -37.98
C LYS A 733 -34.45 11.92 -37.58
N TYR A 734 -33.99 10.71 -37.89
CA TYR A 734 -32.61 10.29 -37.58
C TYR A 734 -31.59 11.09 -38.40
N LEU A 735 -31.83 11.36 -39.67
CA LEU A 735 -30.95 12.16 -40.51
C LEU A 735 -30.84 13.61 -40.03
N ASP A 736 -31.95 14.20 -39.56
CA ASP A 736 -31.92 15.51 -38.94
C ASP A 736 -31.11 15.54 -37.64
N ASP A 737 -31.34 14.56 -36.76
CA ASP A 737 -30.60 14.44 -35.53
C ASP A 737 -29.09 14.17 -35.77
N ALA A 738 -28.75 13.34 -36.73
CA ALA A 738 -27.36 13.03 -37.14
C ALA A 738 -26.64 14.23 -37.76
N TYR A 739 -27.34 15.01 -38.59
CA TYR A 739 -26.81 16.26 -39.15
C TYR A 739 -26.52 17.32 -38.09
N ILE A 740 -27.46 17.48 -37.10
CA ILE A 740 -27.29 18.38 -35.97
C ILE A 740 -26.15 17.91 -35.05
N ALA A 741 -25.91 16.59 -34.97
CA ALA A 741 -24.80 15.99 -34.22
C ALA A 741 -23.46 16.09 -34.98
N HIS A 742 -23.39 16.67 -36.15
CA HIS A 742 -22.20 16.80 -37.00
C HIS A 742 -21.52 15.46 -37.34
N LEU A 743 -22.31 14.38 -37.54
CA LEU A 743 -21.77 13.14 -38.05
C LEU A 743 -21.35 13.31 -39.50
N SER A 744 -20.16 12.84 -39.87
CA SER A 744 -19.68 12.93 -41.27
C SER A 744 -20.39 11.94 -42.20
N SER A 745 -20.76 10.77 -41.65
CA SER A 745 -21.48 9.75 -42.39
C SER A 745 -22.33 8.90 -41.45
N VAL A 746 -23.38 8.27 -41.98
CA VAL A 746 -24.28 7.39 -41.24
C VAL A 746 -24.53 6.10 -42.01
N ARG A 747 -24.71 5.02 -41.27
CA ARG A 747 -24.97 3.68 -41.78
C ARG A 747 -26.46 3.33 -41.61
N ILE A 748 -27.14 3.01 -42.69
CA ILE A 748 -28.60 2.75 -42.76
C ILE A 748 -28.80 1.29 -43.12
N VAL A 749 -29.23 0.46 -42.18
CA VAL A 749 -29.44 -0.98 -42.37
C VAL A 749 -30.89 -1.25 -42.72
N HIS A 750 -31.16 -1.63 -43.96
CA HIS A 750 -32.51 -1.89 -44.49
C HIS A 750 -32.74 -3.34 -44.91
N GLY A 751 -31.68 -4.17 -44.90
CA GLY A 751 -31.74 -5.60 -45.25
C GLY A 751 -31.77 -5.86 -46.75
N LYS A 752 -31.51 -7.12 -47.12
CA LYS A 752 -31.44 -7.58 -48.53
C LYS A 752 -32.79 -7.98 -49.12
N GLY A 753 -33.92 -8.02 -48.38
CA GLY A 753 -35.25 -8.57 -48.78
C GLY A 753 -35.73 -8.16 -50.19
N THR A 754 -37.01 -7.87 -50.39
CA THR A 754 -37.60 -7.53 -51.72
C THR A 754 -37.07 -6.23 -52.34
N GLY A 755 -36.24 -5.49 -51.62
CA GLY A 755 -35.66 -4.21 -52.05
C GLY A 755 -36.63 -3.02 -51.97
N ALA A 756 -37.83 -3.19 -51.43
CA ALA A 756 -38.81 -2.10 -51.24
C ALA A 756 -38.28 -1.02 -50.27
N LEU A 757 -37.78 -1.43 -49.11
CA LEU A 757 -37.15 -0.54 -48.12
C LEU A 757 -35.91 0.20 -48.69
N ARG A 758 -35.04 -0.50 -49.43
CA ARG A 758 -33.89 0.09 -50.09
C ARG A 758 -34.30 1.22 -51.06
N LYS A 759 -35.32 0.95 -51.92
CA LYS A 759 -35.84 1.96 -52.89
C LYS A 759 -36.41 3.17 -52.15
N ALA A 760 -37.15 2.95 -51.06
CA ALA A 760 -37.72 4.03 -50.27
C ALA A 760 -36.65 4.87 -49.59
N VAL A 761 -35.64 4.22 -48.96
CA VAL A 761 -34.49 4.87 -48.34
C VAL A 761 -33.72 5.72 -49.36
N HIS A 762 -33.35 5.17 -50.51
CA HIS A 762 -32.68 5.91 -51.58
C HIS A 762 -33.53 7.07 -52.14
N GLY A 763 -34.86 6.91 -52.18
CA GLY A 763 -35.79 7.96 -52.56
C GLY A 763 -35.81 9.14 -51.58
N LEU A 764 -35.73 8.87 -50.28
CA LEU A 764 -35.62 9.89 -49.23
C LEU A 764 -34.26 10.59 -49.29
N LEU A 765 -33.16 9.84 -49.34
CA LEU A 765 -31.81 10.37 -49.35
C LEU A 765 -31.57 11.30 -50.55
N LYS A 766 -32.13 10.96 -51.71
CA LYS A 766 -32.07 11.81 -52.90
C LYS A 766 -32.79 13.17 -52.78
N ARG A 767 -33.83 13.22 -51.91
CA ARG A 767 -34.62 14.47 -51.65
C ARG A 767 -34.04 15.30 -50.50
N THR A 768 -33.23 14.71 -49.65
CA THR A 768 -32.66 15.34 -48.42
C THR A 768 -31.47 16.23 -48.83
N LYS A 769 -31.60 17.54 -48.64
CA LYS A 769 -30.60 18.55 -49.06
C LYS A 769 -29.29 18.50 -48.28
N THR A 770 -29.28 17.87 -47.10
CA THR A 770 -28.11 17.76 -46.20
C THR A 770 -27.17 16.61 -46.57
N ILE A 771 -27.60 15.70 -47.47
CA ILE A 771 -26.79 14.58 -47.93
C ILE A 771 -25.93 14.97 -49.11
N ALA A 772 -24.63 14.69 -49.05
CA ALA A 772 -23.69 14.93 -50.14
C ALA A 772 -23.75 13.81 -51.18
N GLU A 773 -23.60 12.56 -50.67
CA GLU A 773 -23.65 11.35 -51.50
C GLU A 773 -24.11 10.15 -50.67
N TYR A 774 -24.56 9.09 -51.34
CA TYR A 774 -24.89 7.85 -50.73
C TYR A 774 -24.55 6.65 -51.63
N HIS A 775 -24.10 5.55 -51.06
CA HIS A 775 -23.78 4.34 -51.81
C HIS A 775 -24.17 3.07 -50.97
N LEU A 776 -24.23 1.93 -51.63
CA LEU A 776 -24.43 0.64 -50.93
C LEU A 776 -23.14 0.26 -50.25
N GLY A 777 -23.25 -0.43 -49.10
CA GLY A 777 -22.11 -0.93 -48.36
C GLY A 777 -21.25 -1.86 -49.21
N GLU A 778 -19.93 -1.79 -49.00
CA GLU A 778 -18.96 -2.67 -49.66
C GLU A 778 -18.81 -4.00 -48.91
N PHE A 779 -17.95 -4.91 -49.45
CA PHE A 779 -17.70 -6.20 -48.85
C PHE A 779 -17.10 -6.06 -47.44
N GLY A 780 -17.85 -6.50 -46.42
CA GLY A 780 -17.53 -6.30 -45.02
C GLY A 780 -18.38 -5.25 -44.30
N GLU A 781 -19.05 -4.34 -45.03
CA GLU A 781 -19.92 -3.29 -44.47
C GLU A 781 -21.41 -3.62 -44.49
N GLY A 782 -21.78 -4.84 -44.90
CA GLY A 782 -23.15 -5.33 -44.97
C GLY A 782 -23.75 -5.43 -46.38
N ASP A 783 -22.96 -5.25 -47.45
CA ASP A 783 -23.29 -5.39 -48.86
C ASP A 783 -24.58 -4.63 -49.25
N ALA A 784 -25.36 -5.23 -50.17
CA ALA A 784 -26.65 -4.71 -50.70
C ALA A 784 -27.76 -4.53 -49.63
N GLY A 785 -27.55 -4.89 -48.35
CA GLY A 785 -28.46 -4.73 -47.21
C GLY A 785 -28.29 -3.44 -46.42
N VAL A 786 -27.26 -2.65 -46.75
CA VAL A 786 -26.87 -1.42 -46.03
C VAL A 786 -26.66 -0.30 -47.06
N THR A 787 -27.01 0.92 -46.67
CA THR A 787 -26.67 2.15 -47.44
C THR A 787 -25.89 3.08 -46.51
N ILE A 788 -24.76 3.59 -46.99
CA ILE A 788 -23.96 4.59 -46.29
C ILE A 788 -24.31 5.96 -46.93
N ALA A 789 -24.65 6.93 -46.09
CA ALA A 789 -24.95 8.30 -46.52
C ALA A 789 -24.00 9.28 -45.85
N THR A 790 -23.35 10.14 -46.67
CA THR A 790 -22.38 11.16 -46.23
C THR A 790 -23.05 12.50 -46.27
N PHE A 791 -22.91 13.27 -45.21
CA PHE A 791 -23.44 14.64 -45.10
C PHE A 791 -22.53 15.67 -45.80
N LYS A 792 -23.11 16.79 -46.13
CA LYS A 792 -22.39 17.95 -46.77
C LYS A 792 -21.57 18.68 -45.76
#